data_91d61a870b0dc439691560bce98b0ae6
#
_entry.id   91d61a870b0dc439691560bce98b0ae6
#
_cell.length_a   1.000
_cell.length_b   1.000
_cell.length_c   1.000
_cell.angle_alpha   90.00
_cell.angle_beta   90.00
_cell.angle_gamma   90.00
#
_symmetry.space_group_name_H-M   'P 1'
#
loop_
_entity.id
_entity.type
_entity.pdbx_description
1 polymer ?
#
loop_
_entity_poly.entity_id
_entity_poly.type
_entity_poly.pdbx_seq_one_letter_code
_entity_poly.pdbx_strand_id
1 'polypeptide(L)'
;MNVGIFTDSYLPDINGVVTSIVTLKKALEQLGHTVFIVSNHIGTRILYDPEERILRLPGVELKHLYGYTMSSPLNFAREYLEEMDLDIIHTQHEFGVSLYGRMMGKELNIPVVYTYHTMYEDYTHYINPFDLNHIEKAGKWVVKSASRKLGNTVQAVIAPSEKTKETLYEYGVRAPIYVVPTGLDLDRFKLENLELDKIQNIREQLGFHEDTKTLVFVGRIAKEKSIEIPIEALSLLNDQDIHLIIVGAGTDEEYYQELTWKKELDHRVHFIGKIPSEQIPYYYAAFDGFVSASLTETQGLTYIEALASGLNIFGRRDEVLYDLIDEGNTGYYFDDAQELSQKIEHFFSLSREERQKKADLCREKTIPYAKELFGQKVIAVYEQVIDDYRLTFTVEKIWIQDDFVKLYLERESDEDTIKILIPLDDFFELKIGLHTKVDAYLVSGYLTMQEYYQAYSILKRRVFTKEQSVFELKQYAHHHFELDEAKLNQLIQEFQEKNWLNDQKYAYEKAEYWHDMGNSRRNIAAKLSKAGIARDLIDEVLQNLNTKKELANAQALAQRLIQTVKLQSSNMKRKNIIHKLIQKGYSSDIAQEVGEALELDDNDEEALQLTFKKAVRLYSSLPEEKRRQKIRQYCLRNGFSGQEIDEKLEMSEEFND
;
A
#
# COMPACT_ATOMS: atom_id res chain seq x y z
N MET A 1 -6.53 26.74 25.95
CA MET A 1 -7.22 26.80 24.64
C MET A 1 -8.67 26.39 24.82
N ASN A 2 -9.53 27.01 24.05
CA ASN A 2 -10.93 26.61 23.87
C ASN A 2 -11.03 25.74 22.63
N VAL A 3 -11.32 24.45 22.82
CA VAL A 3 -11.34 23.45 21.77
C VAL A 3 -12.78 23.06 21.44
N GLY A 4 -13.20 23.21 20.19
CA GLY A 4 -14.50 22.75 19.71
C GLY A 4 -14.40 21.40 19.03
N ILE A 5 -14.92 20.33 19.62
CA ILE A 5 -14.97 19.00 19.01
C ILE A 5 -16.31 18.81 18.31
N PHE A 6 -16.30 18.67 16.98
CA PHE A 6 -17.48 18.53 16.13
C PHE A 6 -17.64 17.08 15.69
N THR A 7 -18.79 16.47 15.98
CA THR A 7 -19.01 15.05 15.79
C THR A 7 -20.46 14.73 15.44
N ASP A 8 -20.66 13.79 14.50
CA ASP A 8 -21.98 13.31 14.11
C ASP A 8 -22.53 12.19 15.04
N SER A 9 -21.73 11.71 16.02
CA SER A 9 -22.13 10.73 17.03
C SER A 9 -21.46 11.06 18.36
N TYR A 10 -22.25 11.15 19.43
CA TYR A 10 -21.78 11.38 20.80
C TYR A 10 -22.71 10.68 21.79
N LEU A 11 -22.36 10.71 23.08
CA LEU A 11 -23.18 10.09 24.12
C LEU A 11 -24.68 10.47 23.97
N PRO A 12 -25.61 9.52 24.09
CA PRO A 12 -25.47 8.17 24.65
C PRO A 12 -25.06 7.07 23.64
N ASP A 13 -24.68 7.41 22.42
CA ASP A 13 -24.20 6.42 21.47
C ASP A 13 -22.94 5.72 21.98
N ILE A 14 -22.75 4.45 21.62
CA ILE A 14 -21.58 3.65 22.03
C ILE A 14 -20.91 3.10 20.78
N ASN A 15 -19.76 3.67 20.42
CA ASN A 15 -18.88 3.20 19.36
C ASN A 15 -17.44 3.68 19.61
N GLY A 16 -16.47 3.21 18.80
CA GLY A 16 -15.06 3.55 18.95
C GLY A 16 -14.76 5.05 18.82
N VAL A 17 -15.50 5.78 17.97
CA VAL A 17 -15.31 7.23 17.79
C VAL A 17 -15.78 7.98 19.04
N VAL A 18 -16.95 7.63 19.59
CA VAL A 18 -17.46 8.23 20.83
C VAL A 18 -16.50 7.97 21.99
N THR A 19 -15.95 6.76 22.11
CA THR A 19 -14.95 6.40 23.12
C THR A 19 -13.70 7.28 22.97
N SER A 20 -13.21 7.47 21.74
CA SER A 20 -12.09 8.35 21.44
C SER A 20 -12.36 9.80 21.88
N ILE A 21 -13.52 10.35 21.52
CA ILE A 21 -13.91 11.73 21.87
C ILE A 21 -14.02 11.93 23.37
N VAL A 22 -14.66 11.01 24.07
CA VAL A 22 -14.80 11.08 25.55
C VAL A 22 -13.43 11.01 26.22
N THR A 23 -12.55 10.15 25.73
CA THR A 23 -11.18 10.03 26.23
C THR A 23 -10.38 11.30 25.96
N LEU A 24 -10.49 11.86 24.75
CA LEU A 24 -9.83 13.11 24.37
C LEU A 24 -10.32 14.29 25.21
N LYS A 25 -11.65 14.44 25.37
CA LYS A 25 -12.24 15.50 26.21
C LYS A 25 -11.65 15.46 27.61
N LYS A 26 -11.68 14.29 28.26
CA LYS A 26 -11.12 14.10 29.60
C LYS A 26 -9.63 14.45 29.67
N ALA A 27 -8.84 13.99 28.69
CA ALA A 27 -7.41 14.25 28.66
C ALA A 27 -7.10 15.74 28.48
N LEU A 28 -7.80 16.44 27.58
CA LEU A 28 -7.62 17.87 27.34
C LEU A 28 -8.04 18.69 28.54
N GLU A 29 -9.16 18.37 29.20
CA GLU A 29 -9.62 19.06 30.41
C GLU A 29 -8.66 18.83 31.58
N GLN A 30 -8.08 17.66 31.75
CA GLN A 30 -7.03 17.41 32.75
C GLN A 30 -5.75 18.22 32.50
N LEU A 31 -5.46 18.54 31.24
CA LEU A 31 -4.34 19.42 30.86
C LEU A 31 -4.68 20.92 30.92
N GLY A 32 -5.87 21.29 31.44
CA GLY A 32 -6.27 22.68 31.69
C GLY A 32 -6.89 23.38 30.48
N HIS A 33 -7.36 22.65 29.47
CA HIS A 33 -8.07 23.23 28.32
C HIS A 33 -9.59 23.17 28.51
N THR A 34 -10.30 24.07 27.85
CA THR A 34 -11.77 24.07 27.83
C THR A 34 -12.24 23.33 26.58
N VAL A 35 -13.10 22.34 26.74
CA VAL A 35 -13.59 21.52 25.61
C VAL A 35 -15.09 21.67 25.46
N PHE A 36 -15.52 22.06 24.27
CA PHE A 36 -16.91 22.12 23.84
C PHE A 36 -17.20 20.98 22.87
N ILE A 37 -18.31 20.28 23.08
CA ILE A 37 -18.76 19.25 22.15
C ILE A 37 -19.92 19.81 21.31
N VAL A 38 -19.77 19.78 20.00
CA VAL A 38 -20.85 20.08 19.05
C VAL A 38 -21.27 18.77 18.38
N SER A 39 -22.49 18.34 18.65
CA SER A 39 -23.04 17.09 18.12
C SER A 39 -24.47 17.30 17.58
N ASN A 40 -25.18 16.23 17.28
CA ASN A 40 -26.57 16.28 16.84
C ASN A 40 -27.49 15.55 17.80
N HIS A 41 -28.81 15.73 17.58
CA HIS A 41 -29.86 14.96 18.18
C HIS A 41 -31.08 14.89 17.24
N ILE A 42 -31.96 13.92 17.45
CA ILE A 42 -33.23 13.84 16.72
C ILE A 42 -34.16 14.94 17.23
N GLY A 43 -34.44 15.91 16.39
CA GLY A 43 -35.29 17.06 16.78
C GLY A 43 -35.16 18.25 15.83
N THR A 44 -35.87 19.33 16.17
CA THR A 44 -35.95 20.54 15.33
C THR A 44 -35.34 21.80 15.99
N ARG A 45 -34.92 21.72 17.24
CA ARG A 45 -34.38 22.84 18.00
C ARG A 45 -32.92 22.61 18.37
N ILE A 46 -32.16 23.68 18.49
CA ILE A 46 -30.83 23.65 19.08
C ILE A 46 -30.98 23.44 20.58
N LEU A 47 -30.17 22.54 21.17
CA LEU A 47 -30.08 22.31 22.60
C LEU A 47 -28.65 22.63 23.05
N TYR A 48 -28.50 23.47 24.08
CA TYR A 48 -27.20 23.78 24.66
C TYR A 48 -27.20 23.46 26.16
N ASP A 49 -26.26 22.65 26.56
CA ASP A 49 -25.96 22.35 27.97
C ASP A 49 -24.67 23.10 28.36
N PRO A 50 -24.77 24.20 29.11
CA PRO A 50 -23.60 25.01 29.47
C PRO A 50 -22.74 24.33 30.55
N GLU A 51 -23.29 23.46 31.40
CA GLU A 51 -22.55 22.76 32.45
C GLU A 51 -21.63 21.68 31.82
N GLU A 52 -22.17 20.88 30.93
CA GLU A 52 -21.44 19.86 30.20
C GLU A 52 -20.69 20.40 28.96
N ARG A 53 -20.96 21.65 28.56
CA ARG A 53 -20.46 22.30 27.34
C ARG A 53 -20.78 21.53 26.08
N ILE A 54 -22.04 21.06 25.98
CA ILE A 54 -22.53 20.27 24.85
C ILE A 54 -23.58 21.06 24.08
N LEU A 55 -23.29 21.33 22.80
CA LEU A 55 -24.23 21.91 21.84
C LEU A 55 -24.75 20.82 20.93
N ARG A 56 -26.07 20.60 20.89
CA ARG A 56 -26.70 19.62 20.03
C ARG A 56 -27.52 20.29 18.94
N LEU A 57 -27.14 20.03 17.71
CA LEU A 57 -27.78 20.54 16.51
C LEU A 57 -28.97 19.64 16.11
N PRO A 58 -30.05 20.24 15.57
CA PRO A 58 -31.21 19.46 15.11
C PRO A 58 -30.80 18.53 13.94
N GLY A 59 -31.36 17.34 13.95
CA GLY A 59 -31.07 16.32 12.94
C GLY A 59 -32.25 15.38 12.72
N VAL A 60 -32.15 14.57 11.66
CA VAL A 60 -33.13 13.58 11.25
C VAL A 60 -32.50 12.20 11.28
N GLU A 61 -33.19 11.24 11.86
CA GLU A 61 -32.75 9.83 11.86
C GLU A 61 -32.82 9.23 10.45
N LEU A 62 -31.72 8.67 9.99
CA LEU A 62 -31.65 7.90 8.74
C LEU A 62 -31.82 6.41 9.04
N LYS A 63 -33.07 5.95 9.04
CA LYS A 63 -33.46 4.54 9.39
C LYS A 63 -32.72 3.49 8.54
N HIS A 64 -32.34 3.82 7.29
CA HIS A 64 -31.65 2.91 6.38
C HIS A 64 -30.12 2.90 6.55
N LEU A 65 -29.57 3.78 7.37
CA LEU A 65 -28.16 3.88 7.70
C LEU A 65 -27.93 3.64 9.20
N TYR A 66 -28.39 2.50 9.69
CA TYR A 66 -28.18 2.04 11.08
C TYR A 66 -28.61 3.03 12.18
N GLY A 67 -29.65 3.86 11.88
CA GLY A 67 -30.14 4.84 12.86
C GLY A 67 -29.24 6.07 13.06
N TYR A 68 -28.28 6.32 12.16
CA TYR A 68 -27.48 7.53 12.21
C TYR A 68 -28.34 8.79 12.11
N THR A 69 -28.08 9.75 12.97
CA THR A 69 -28.73 11.08 12.92
C THR A 69 -27.90 11.99 12.03
N MET A 70 -28.50 12.53 10.98
CA MET A 70 -27.85 13.49 10.09
C MET A 70 -28.38 14.90 10.36
N SER A 71 -27.49 15.84 10.62
CA SER A 71 -27.80 17.26 10.69
C SER A 71 -27.50 17.97 9.38
N SER A 72 -28.27 19.01 9.07
CA SER A 72 -27.94 19.88 7.95
C SER A 72 -26.67 20.68 8.24
N PRO A 73 -25.72 20.80 7.30
CA PRO A 73 -24.57 21.70 7.48
C PRO A 73 -24.97 23.19 7.51
N LEU A 74 -26.20 23.53 7.16
CA LEU A 74 -26.75 24.88 7.20
C LEU A 74 -27.45 25.15 8.56
N ASN A 75 -26.74 24.93 9.65
CA ASN A 75 -27.28 25.20 10.97
C ASN A 75 -26.99 26.63 11.43
N PHE A 76 -27.98 27.24 12.06
CA PHE A 76 -27.93 28.64 12.53
C PHE A 76 -27.42 28.74 13.98
N ALA A 77 -26.40 27.95 14.33
CA ALA A 77 -25.81 27.93 15.68
C ALA A 77 -24.57 28.84 15.81
N ARG A 78 -24.36 29.75 14.87
CA ARG A 78 -23.19 30.64 14.80
C ARG A 78 -23.00 31.45 16.07
N GLU A 79 -24.06 32.01 16.64
CA GLU A 79 -24.01 32.82 17.86
C GLU A 79 -23.42 32.03 19.03
N TYR A 80 -23.79 30.75 19.19
CA TYR A 80 -23.20 29.88 20.22
C TYR A 80 -21.71 29.65 20.02
N LEU A 81 -21.26 29.52 18.76
CA LEU A 81 -19.84 29.28 18.43
C LEU A 81 -19.02 30.57 18.67
N GLU A 82 -19.58 31.74 18.41
CA GLU A 82 -18.93 33.04 18.71
C GLU A 82 -18.77 33.23 20.23
N GLU A 83 -19.76 32.82 21.02
CA GLU A 83 -19.69 32.87 22.50
C GLU A 83 -18.68 31.84 23.08
N MET A 84 -18.43 30.73 22.41
CA MET A 84 -17.45 29.73 22.84
C MET A 84 -16.00 30.21 22.68
N ASP A 85 -15.74 31.24 21.89
CA ASP A 85 -14.40 31.82 21.61
C ASP A 85 -13.36 30.73 21.32
N LEU A 86 -13.63 29.89 20.30
CA LEU A 86 -12.82 28.74 20.00
C LEU A 86 -11.47 29.10 19.39
N ASP A 87 -10.40 28.57 19.95
CA ASP A 87 -9.04 28.67 19.37
C ASP A 87 -8.86 27.66 18.19
N ILE A 88 -9.55 26.53 18.24
CA ILE A 88 -9.44 25.45 17.25
C ILE A 88 -10.71 24.63 17.17
N ILE A 89 -11.02 24.17 15.97
CA ILE A 89 -12.11 23.22 15.69
C ILE A 89 -11.49 21.86 15.35
N HIS A 90 -11.97 20.80 16.00
CA HIS A 90 -11.58 19.43 15.72
C HIS A 90 -12.76 18.60 15.26
N THR A 91 -12.79 18.22 13.99
CA THR A 91 -13.87 17.42 13.39
C THR A 91 -13.54 15.93 13.48
N GLN A 92 -14.55 15.09 13.81
CA GLN A 92 -14.37 13.66 14.08
C GLN A 92 -15.06 12.76 13.05
N HIS A 93 -15.85 13.33 12.14
CA HIS A 93 -16.59 12.62 11.10
C HIS A 93 -16.56 13.38 9.77
N GLU A 94 -17.19 12.80 8.76
CA GLU A 94 -17.20 13.29 7.38
C GLU A 94 -18.50 14.02 7.00
N PHE A 95 -19.52 13.97 7.85
CA PHE A 95 -20.88 14.35 7.50
C PHE A 95 -21.36 15.60 8.27
N GLY A 96 -22.63 15.85 8.26
CA GLY A 96 -23.45 16.90 8.88
C GLY A 96 -22.74 17.90 9.81
N VAL A 97 -22.55 17.51 11.06
CA VAL A 97 -21.95 18.39 12.10
C VAL A 97 -20.48 18.70 11.79
N SER A 98 -19.75 17.73 11.31
CA SER A 98 -18.34 17.92 10.97
C SER A 98 -18.15 18.83 9.75
N LEU A 99 -19.03 18.75 8.75
CA LEU A 99 -19.04 19.70 7.62
C LEU A 99 -19.41 21.10 8.10
N TYR A 100 -20.37 21.22 9.05
CA TYR A 100 -20.72 22.49 9.66
C TYR A 100 -19.51 23.09 10.40
N GLY A 101 -18.77 22.29 11.16
CA GLY A 101 -17.54 22.72 11.83
C GLY A 101 -16.49 23.29 10.88
N ARG A 102 -16.26 22.61 9.73
CA ARG A 102 -15.35 23.10 8.69
C ARG A 102 -15.81 24.42 8.07
N MET A 103 -17.11 24.55 7.84
CA MET A 103 -17.69 25.79 7.32
C MET A 103 -17.53 26.92 8.31
N MET A 104 -17.82 26.69 9.59
CA MET A 104 -17.67 27.71 10.64
C MET A 104 -16.21 28.08 10.89
N GLY A 105 -15.27 27.11 10.83
CA GLY A 105 -13.84 27.39 10.88
C GLY A 105 -13.41 28.41 9.84
N LYS A 106 -13.89 28.26 8.60
CA LYS A 106 -13.63 29.21 7.51
C LYS A 106 -14.30 30.57 7.73
N GLU A 107 -15.55 30.59 8.19
CA GLU A 107 -16.31 31.84 8.40
C GLU A 107 -15.80 32.64 9.60
N LEU A 108 -15.41 31.98 10.68
CA LEU A 108 -14.93 32.57 11.91
C LEU A 108 -13.40 32.71 11.96
N ASN A 109 -12.71 32.30 10.93
CA ASN A 109 -11.25 32.29 10.83
C ASN A 109 -10.59 31.48 11.95
N ILE A 110 -11.12 30.31 12.25
CA ILE A 110 -10.63 29.35 13.25
C ILE A 110 -10.01 28.15 12.52
N PRO A 111 -8.79 27.72 12.86
CA PRO A 111 -8.16 26.55 12.25
C PRO A 111 -8.94 25.27 12.55
N VAL A 112 -8.95 24.34 11.58
CA VAL A 112 -9.68 23.08 11.67
C VAL A 112 -8.72 21.90 11.58
N VAL A 113 -8.80 20.98 12.53
CA VAL A 113 -8.15 19.66 12.51
C VAL A 113 -9.20 18.58 12.29
N TYR A 114 -8.83 17.49 11.65
CA TYR A 114 -9.72 16.37 11.39
C TYR A 114 -9.07 15.05 11.78
N THR A 115 -9.75 14.25 12.61
CA THR A 115 -9.34 12.86 12.86
C THR A 115 -10.07 11.89 11.93
N TYR A 116 -9.32 11.09 11.21
CA TYR A 116 -9.82 10.04 10.32
C TYR A 116 -9.97 8.73 11.07
N HIS A 117 -11.21 8.36 11.43
CA HIS A 117 -11.48 7.19 12.27
C HIS A 117 -11.80 5.91 11.51
N THR A 118 -12.28 5.99 10.28
CA THR A 118 -12.89 4.85 9.58
C THR A 118 -12.31 4.67 8.19
N MET A 119 -11.78 3.48 7.89
CA MET A 119 -11.39 3.07 6.55
C MET A 119 -12.63 2.71 5.73
N TYR A 120 -13.29 3.72 5.17
CA TYR A 120 -14.56 3.52 4.44
C TYR A 120 -14.42 2.62 3.20
N GLU A 121 -13.23 2.47 2.66
CA GLU A 121 -12.98 1.57 1.53
C GLU A 121 -13.32 0.12 1.88
N ASP A 122 -13.06 -0.29 3.12
CA ASP A 122 -13.34 -1.63 3.62
C ASP A 122 -14.84 -1.88 3.84
N TYR A 123 -15.64 -0.82 3.87
CA TYR A 123 -17.10 -0.88 4.06
C TYR A 123 -17.89 -0.76 2.76
N THR A 124 -17.26 -0.70 1.60
CA THR A 124 -17.95 -0.59 0.30
C THR A 124 -18.82 -1.80 -0.02
N HIS A 125 -18.57 -2.96 0.60
CA HIS A 125 -19.40 -4.15 0.47
C HIS A 125 -20.83 -3.95 1.02
N TYR A 126 -21.05 -3.04 1.98
CA TYR A 126 -22.40 -2.70 2.46
C TYR A 126 -23.25 -1.97 1.41
N ILE A 127 -22.62 -1.33 0.43
CA ILE A 127 -23.29 -0.63 -0.67
C ILE A 127 -23.49 -1.57 -1.86
N ASN A 128 -22.80 -2.73 -1.87
CA ASN A 128 -22.80 -3.69 -2.98
C ASN A 128 -23.28 -5.10 -2.53
N PRO A 129 -24.57 -5.28 -2.19
CA PRO A 129 -25.09 -6.56 -1.70
C PRO A 129 -25.05 -7.70 -2.74
N PHE A 130 -24.69 -7.41 -4.01
CA PHE A 130 -24.65 -8.38 -5.11
C PHE A 130 -23.23 -8.68 -5.60
N ASP A 131 -22.18 -8.23 -4.89
CA ASP A 131 -20.74 -8.44 -5.23
C ASP A 131 -20.38 -8.09 -6.70
N LEU A 132 -21.00 -7.03 -7.23
CA LEU A 132 -20.71 -6.57 -8.59
C LEU A 132 -19.43 -5.72 -8.60
N ASN A 133 -18.36 -6.23 -9.21
CA ASN A 133 -17.03 -5.60 -9.28
C ASN A 133 -17.05 -4.12 -9.76
N HIS A 134 -18.01 -3.73 -10.59
CA HIS A 134 -18.13 -2.35 -11.07
C HIS A 134 -18.65 -1.39 -10.00
N ILE A 135 -19.56 -1.85 -9.13
CA ILE A 135 -20.14 -1.06 -8.02
C ILE A 135 -19.08 -0.87 -6.93
N GLU A 136 -18.29 -1.90 -6.65
CA GLU A 136 -17.20 -1.84 -5.67
C GLU A 136 -16.12 -0.82 -6.10
N LYS A 137 -15.66 -0.88 -7.35
CA LYS A 137 -14.69 0.08 -7.89
C LYS A 137 -15.21 1.52 -7.86
N ALA A 138 -16.48 1.74 -8.20
CA ALA A 138 -17.11 3.04 -8.12
C ALA A 138 -17.22 3.53 -6.66
N GLY A 139 -17.56 2.64 -5.72
CA GLY A 139 -17.60 2.93 -4.29
C GLY A 139 -16.24 3.35 -3.74
N LYS A 140 -15.19 2.62 -4.04
CA LYS A 140 -13.81 2.94 -3.67
C LYS A 140 -13.36 4.29 -4.24
N TRP A 141 -13.69 4.58 -5.49
CA TRP A 141 -13.38 5.88 -6.10
C TRP A 141 -14.10 7.04 -5.40
N VAL A 142 -15.38 6.86 -5.03
CA VAL A 142 -16.15 7.87 -4.27
C VAL A 142 -15.53 8.10 -2.90
N VAL A 143 -15.18 7.05 -2.17
CA VAL A 143 -14.51 7.12 -0.87
C VAL A 143 -13.19 7.88 -0.98
N LYS A 144 -12.32 7.46 -1.91
CA LYS A 144 -11.03 8.11 -2.17
C LYS A 144 -11.20 9.61 -2.48
N SER A 145 -12.15 9.95 -3.35
CA SER A 145 -12.41 11.34 -3.73
C SER A 145 -12.96 12.17 -2.58
N ALA A 146 -13.86 11.60 -1.76
CA ALA A 146 -14.42 12.25 -0.59
C ALA A 146 -13.36 12.47 0.48
N SER A 147 -12.58 11.44 0.85
CA SER A 147 -11.51 11.51 1.84
C SER A 147 -10.45 12.55 1.42
N ARG A 148 -10.05 12.56 0.14
CA ARG A 148 -9.15 13.57 -0.41
C ARG A 148 -9.71 14.98 -0.24
N LYS A 149 -10.96 15.20 -0.64
CA LYS A 149 -11.60 16.52 -0.53
C LYS A 149 -11.69 16.98 0.91
N LEU A 150 -12.14 16.11 1.79
CA LEU A 150 -12.31 16.43 3.21
C LEU A 150 -10.96 16.68 3.90
N GLY A 151 -9.95 15.83 3.64
CA GLY A 151 -8.62 16.03 4.16
C GLY A 151 -7.96 17.33 3.68
N ASN A 152 -8.23 17.76 2.45
CA ASN A 152 -7.66 18.99 1.88
C ASN A 152 -8.45 20.28 2.25
N THR A 153 -9.51 20.18 3.04
CA THR A 153 -10.28 21.35 3.53
C THR A 153 -10.00 21.70 5.00
N VAL A 154 -9.02 21.03 5.60
CA VAL A 154 -8.62 21.25 7.00
C VAL A 154 -7.14 21.59 7.08
N GLN A 155 -6.70 22.16 8.21
CA GLN A 155 -5.32 22.54 8.44
C GLN A 155 -4.43 21.34 8.79
N ALA A 156 -4.94 20.32 9.45
CA ALA A 156 -4.23 19.07 9.68
C ALA A 156 -5.19 17.89 9.76
N VAL A 157 -4.65 16.72 9.44
CA VAL A 157 -5.34 15.44 9.65
C VAL A 157 -4.61 14.65 10.72
N ILE A 158 -5.36 14.08 11.65
CA ILE A 158 -4.86 13.10 12.61
C ILE A 158 -5.25 11.71 12.10
N ALA A 159 -4.27 10.85 11.94
CA ALA A 159 -4.44 9.43 11.61
C ALA A 159 -4.11 8.57 12.84
N PRO A 160 -4.89 7.52 13.14
CA PRO A 160 -4.64 6.69 14.32
C PRO A 160 -3.45 5.73 14.17
N SER A 161 -2.97 5.50 12.95
CA SER A 161 -1.84 4.62 12.64
C SER A 161 -1.09 5.07 11.39
N GLU A 162 0.15 4.57 11.19
CA GLU A 162 0.92 4.81 9.97
C GLU A 162 0.21 4.24 8.73
N LYS A 163 -0.40 3.05 8.82
CA LYS A 163 -1.24 2.48 7.75
C LYS A 163 -2.31 3.47 7.29
N THR A 164 -3.02 4.08 8.22
CA THR A 164 -4.07 5.07 7.88
C THR A 164 -3.48 6.32 7.23
N LYS A 165 -2.33 6.80 7.71
CA LYS A 165 -1.62 7.94 7.13
C LYS A 165 -1.18 7.66 5.70
N GLU A 166 -0.56 6.50 5.44
CA GLU A 166 -0.13 6.08 4.10
C GLU A 166 -1.33 5.99 3.15
N THR A 167 -2.42 5.38 3.59
CA THR A 167 -3.68 5.31 2.81
C THR A 167 -4.22 6.68 2.46
N LEU A 168 -4.19 7.64 3.39
CA LEU A 168 -4.65 9.01 3.12
C LEU A 168 -3.75 9.73 2.11
N TYR A 169 -2.44 9.51 2.15
CA TYR A 169 -1.54 10.02 1.11
C TYR A 169 -1.83 9.39 -0.26
N GLU A 170 -2.09 8.08 -0.32
CA GLU A 170 -2.53 7.40 -1.54
C GLU A 170 -3.86 7.95 -2.09
N TYR A 171 -4.76 8.41 -1.22
CA TYR A 171 -5.99 9.09 -1.64
C TYR A 171 -5.74 10.50 -2.16
N GLY A 172 -4.54 11.06 -1.96
CA GLY A 172 -4.15 12.40 -2.40
C GLY A 172 -4.50 13.49 -1.39
N VAL A 173 -4.56 13.15 -0.11
CA VAL A 173 -4.60 14.15 0.96
C VAL A 173 -3.24 14.84 1.03
N ARG A 174 -3.26 16.18 1.06
CA ARG A 174 -2.06 17.03 1.03
C ARG A 174 -1.83 17.74 2.36
N ALA A 175 -2.90 17.86 3.17
CA ALA A 175 -2.78 18.40 4.53
C ALA A 175 -1.73 17.61 5.32
N PRO A 176 -0.93 18.23 6.19
CA PRO A 176 -0.08 17.51 7.12
C PRO A 176 -0.87 16.43 7.87
N ILE A 177 -0.34 15.20 7.87
CA ILE A 177 -0.97 14.07 8.56
C ILE A 177 -0.09 13.69 9.73
N TYR A 178 -0.64 13.84 10.93
CA TYR A 178 0.02 13.47 12.18
C TYR A 178 -0.50 12.13 12.65
N VAL A 179 0.41 11.21 12.97
CA VAL A 179 0.02 9.93 13.56
C VAL A 179 -0.11 10.07 15.06
N VAL A 180 -1.36 10.07 15.52
CA VAL A 180 -1.69 10.14 16.93
C VAL A 180 -2.67 9.01 17.26
N PRO A 181 -2.18 7.89 17.79
CA PRO A 181 -3.03 6.79 18.22
C PRO A 181 -4.05 7.26 19.26
N THR A 182 -5.30 6.83 19.12
CA THR A 182 -6.35 7.07 20.09
C THR A 182 -5.95 6.51 21.44
N GLY A 183 -6.06 7.32 22.46
CA GLY A 183 -5.74 6.93 23.82
C GLY A 183 -6.86 6.15 24.50
N LEU A 184 -6.47 5.38 25.50
CA LEU A 184 -7.35 4.63 26.39
C LEU A 184 -7.19 5.09 27.83
N ASP A 185 -8.28 5.03 28.56
CA ASP A 185 -8.27 5.13 30.03
C ASP A 185 -7.83 3.78 30.59
N LEU A 186 -6.49 3.58 30.64
CA LEU A 186 -5.89 2.30 31.03
C LEU A 186 -6.25 1.89 32.46
N ASP A 187 -6.58 2.85 33.34
CA ASP A 187 -6.95 2.55 34.72
C ASP A 187 -8.23 1.72 34.81
N ARG A 188 -9.12 1.82 33.82
CA ARG A 188 -10.35 1.01 33.76
C ARG A 188 -10.08 -0.48 33.61
N PHE A 189 -8.93 -0.87 33.06
CA PHE A 189 -8.58 -2.25 32.74
C PHE A 189 -7.66 -2.89 33.79
N LYS A 190 -7.20 -2.12 34.78
CA LYS A 190 -6.38 -2.63 35.87
C LYS A 190 -7.22 -3.48 36.80
N LEU A 191 -6.76 -4.70 37.07
CA LEU A 191 -7.47 -5.64 37.94
C LEU A 191 -7.75 -5.08 39.35
N GLU A 192 -6.86 -4.23 39.87
CA GLU A 192 -6.99 -3.57 41.17
C GLU A 192 -8.17 -2.60 41.26
N ASN A 193 -8.65 -2.13 40.10
CA ASN A 193 -9.80 -1.21 39.99
C ASN A 193 -11.10 -1.94 39.67
N LEU A 194 -11.07 -3.28 39.54
CA LEU A 194 -12.23 -4.10 39.21
C LEU A 194 -12.74 -4.87 40.45
N GLU A 195 -14.06 -5.04 40.53
CA GLU A 195 -14.71 -5.83 41.56
C GLU A 195 -14.58 -7.33 41.22
N LEU A 196 -13.79 -8.07 41.99
CA LEU A 196 -13.51 -9.50 41.74
C LEU A 196 -14.79 -10.36 41.71
N ASP A 197 -15.78 -10.03 42.54
CA ASP A 197 -17.06 -10.74 42.59
C ASP A 197 -17.79 -10.67 41.23
N LYS A 198 -17.71 -9.53 40.53
CA LYS A 198 -18.31 -9.38 39.20
C LYS A 198 -17.61 -10.22 38.15
N ILE A 199 -16.28 -10.30 38.22
CA ILE A 199 -15.45 -11.15 37.33
C ILE A 199 -15.83 -12.61 37.52
N GLN A 200 -15.89 -13.06 38.79
CA GLN A 200 -16.27 -14.43 39.12
C GLN A 200 -17.68 -14.76 38.67
N ASN A 201 -18.65 -13.87 38.92
CA ASN A 201 -20.04 -14.04 38.48
C ASN A 201 -20.15 -14.23 36.95
N ILE A 202 -19.37 -13.54 36.15
CA ILE A 202 -19.38 -13.72 34.67
C ILE A 202 -18.98 -15.18 34.33
N ARG A 203 -17.93 -15.71 34.94
CA ARG A 203 -17.50 -17.10 34.71
C ARG A 203 -18.53 -18.11 35.20
N GLU A 204 -19.11 -17.89 36.41
CA GLU A 204 -20.12 -18.76 36.98
C GLU A 204 -21.42 -18.83 36.16
N GLN A 205 -21.86 -17.68 35.61
CA GLN A 205 -23.04 -17.63 34.74
C GLN A 205 -22.86 -18.45 33.46
N LEU A 206 -21.64 -18.58 32.98
CA LEU A 206 -21.30 -19.41 31.82
C LEU A 206 -20.99 -20.88 32.19
N GLY A 207 -21.06 -21.22 33.48
CA GLY A 207 -20.76 -22.58 33.97
C GLY A 207 -19.26 -22.91 33.95
N PHE A 208 -18.38 -21.93 33.91
CA PHE A 208 -16.94 -22.14 33.83
C PHE A 208 -16.32 -22.35 35.23
N HIS A 209 -15.41 -23.30 35.30
CA HIS A 209 -14.55 -23.53 36.46
C HIS A 209 -13.26 -22.70 36.39
N GLU A 210 -12.46 -22.71 37.45
CA GLU A 210 -11.20 -21.94 37.51
C GLU A 210 -10.23 -22.33 36.37
N ASP A 211 -10.18 -23.63 36.05
CA ASP A 211 -9.27 -24.18 35.02
C ASP A 211 -9.83 -24.14 33.59
N THR A 212 -11.10 -23.78 33.39
CA THR A 212 -11.70 -23.66 32.04
C THR A 212 -10.97 -22.63 31.21
N LYS A 213 -10.47 -23.06 30.06
CA LYS A 213 -9.69 -22.25 29.12
C LYS A 213 -10.60 -21.41 28.22
N THR A 214 -10.32 -20.13 28.12
CA THR A 214 -11.25 -19.20 27.49
C THR A 214 -10.57 -18.19 26.58
N LEU A 215 -11.18 -17.97 25.41
CA LEU A 215 -10.83 -16.89 24.49
C LEU A 215 -12.02 -15.94 24.34
N VAL A 216 -11.77 -14.65 24.31
CA VAL A 216 -12.83 -13.66 24.11
C VAL A 216 -12.62 -12.89 22.81
N PHE A 217 -13.71 -12.70 22.08
CA PHE A 217 -13.84 -11.69 21.03
C PHE A 217 -14.75 -10.58 21.57
N VAL A 218 -14.35 -9.32 21.35
CA VAL A 218 -15.15 -8.15 21.70
C VAL A 218 -15.27 -7.26 20.48
N GLY A 219 -16.49 -6.99 20.04
CA GLY A 219 -16.71 -6.14 18.89
C GLY A 219 -18.08 -6.30 18.24
N ARG A 220 -18.29 -5.56 17.15
CA ARG A 220 -19.49 -5.72 16.33
C ARG A 220 -19.45 -7.07 15.62
N ILE A 221 -20.56 -7.81 15.64
CA ILE A 221 -20.69 -9.08 14.94
C ILE A 221 -21.07 -8.80 13.48
N ALA A 222 -20.05 -8.73 12.61
CA ALA A 222 -20.20 -8.38 11.21
C ALA A 222 -19.14 -9.08 10.35
N LYS A 223 -19.41 -9.23 9.06
CA LYS A 223 -18.62 -10.00 8.10
C LYS A 223 -17.14 -9.59 8.09
N GLU A 224 -16.85 -8.29 8.18
CA GLU A 224 -15.49 -7.77 8.19
C GLU A 224 -14.66 -8.20 9.40
N LYS A 225 -15.28 -8.73 10.43
CA LYS A 225 -14.58 -9.26 11.63
C LYS A 225 -14.15 -10.71 11.49
N SER A 226 -14.59 -11.39 10.43
CA SER A 226 -14.19 -12.76 10.06
C SER A 226 -14.25 -13.75 11.24
N ILE A 227 -15.35 -13.70 12.02
CA ILE A 227 -15.53 -14.52 13.24
C ILE A 227 -15.59 -16.02 12.91
N GLU A 228 -15.86 -16.38 11.65
CA GLU A 228 -15.76 -17.76 11.16
C GLU A 228 -14.39 -18.38 11.41
N ILE A 229 -13.30 -17.61 11.32
CA ILE A 229 -11.93 -18.15 11.51
C ILE A 229 -11.69 -18.63 12.96
N PRO A 230 -11.98 -17.85 14.02
CA PRO A 230 -11.92 -18.34 15.39
C PRO A 230 -12.85 -19.53 15.66
N ILE A 231 -14.07 -19.56 15.10
CA ILE A 231 -15.00 -20.68 15.22
C ILE A 231 -14.42 -21.93 14.54
N GLU A 232 -13.84 -21.79 13.36
CA GLU A 232 -13.16 -22.89 12.65
C GLU A 232 -11.95 -23.41 13.41
N ALA A 233 -11.11 -22.50 13.92
CA ALA A 233 -9.95 -22.87 14.72
C ALA A 233 -10.38 -23.71 15.95
N LEU A 234 -11.47 -23.34 16.61
CA LEU A 234 -11.99 -24.07 17.75
C LEU A 234 -12.39 -25.52 17.38
N SER A 235 -12.88 -25.76 16.16
CA SER A 235 -13.21 -27.11 15.67
C SER A 235 -11.98 -27.99 15.43
N LEU A 236 -10.80 -27.40 15.26
CA LEU A 236 -9.54 -28.10 14.99
C LEU A 236 -8.77 -28.43 16.27
N LEU A 237 -9.16 -27.87 17.43
CA LEU A 237 -8.50 -28.09 18.71
C LEU A 237 -8.79 -29.48 19.27
N ASN A 238 -7.73 -30.15 19.75
CA ASN A 238 -7.86 -31.43 20.45
C ASN A 238 -8.48 -31.26 21.84
N ASP A 239 -8.15 -30.14 22.50
CA ASP A 239 -8.65 -29.83 23.84
C ASP A 239 -10.09 -29.27 23.74
N GLN A 240 -11.04 -30.05 24.28
CA GLN A 240 -12.47 -29.71 24.27
C GLN A 240 -12.87 -28.73 25.38
N ASP A 241 -11.98 -28.43 26.33
CA ASP A 241 -12.21 -27.48 27.43
C ASP A 241 -11.75 -26.05 27.09
N ILE A 242 -11.57 -25.75 25.79
CA ILE A 242 -11.32 -24.40 25.30
C ILE A 242 -12.61 -23.83 24.74
N HIS A 243 -13.04 -22.68 25.26
CA HIS A 243 -14.27 -21.99 24.89
C HIS A 243 -14.00 -20.65 24.23
N LEU A 244 -14.86 -20.25 23.31
CA LEU A 244 -14.86 -18.95 22.67
C LEU A 244 -16.07 -18.13 23.13
N ILE A 245 -15.81 -16.96 23.66
CA ILE A 245 -16.83 -16.02 24.14
C ILE A 245 -16.90 -14.85 23.16
N ILE A 246 -18.10 -14.59 22.63
CA ILE A 246 -18.34 -13.52 21.65
C ILE A 246 -19.19 -12.46 22.34
N VAL A 247 -18.56 -11.30 22.62
CA VAL A 247 -19.18 -10.16 23.27
C VAL A 247 -19.46 -9.08 22.23
N GLY A 248 -20.70 -8.80 21.99
CA GLY A 248 -21.16 -7.82 21.01
C GLY A 248 -22.48 -8.21 20.37
N ALA A 249 -22.91 -7.42 19.42
CA ALA A 249 -24.08 -7.70 18.58
C ALA A 249 -23.81 -7.17 17.15
N GLY A 250 -24.57 -7.66 16.17
CA GLY A 250 -24.42 -7.17 14.81
C GLY A 250 -25.31 -7.90 13.80
N THR A 251 -25.19 -7.50 12.54
CA THR A 251 -26.06 -7.98 11.45
C THR A 251 -25.85 -9.45 11.10
N ASP A 252 -24.66 -9.98 11.37
CA ASP A 252 -24.29 -11.33 10.98
C ASP A 252 -24.31 -12.33 12.16
N GLU A 253 -24.91 -11.93 13.29
CA GLU A 253 -24.98 -12.77 14.49
C GLU A 253 -25.68 -14.09 14.23
N GLU A 254 -26.84 -14.06 13.55
CA GLU A 254 -27.61 -15.26 13.19
C GLU A 254 -26.76 -16.21 12.30
N TYR A 255 -26.04 -15.67 11.34
CA TYR A 255 -25.13 -16.44 10.50
C TYR A 255 -24.06 -17.19 11.32
N TYR A 256 -23.42 -16.50 12.28
CA TYR A 256 -22.37 -17.12 13.08
C TYR A 256 -22.95 -18.12 14.11
N GLN A 257 -24.14 -17.91 14.63
CA GLN A 257 -24.86 -18.88 15.45
C GLN A 257 -25.16 -20.15 14.64
N GLU A 258 -25.66 -20.01 13.41
CA GLU A 258 -25.90 -21.15 12.51
C GLU A 258 -24.61 -21.89 12.18
N LEU A 259 -23.52 -21.16 11.92
CA LEU A 259 -22.20 -21.76 11.65
C LEU A 259 -21.72 -22.59 12.83
N THR A 260 -21.86 -22.06 14.03
CA THR A 260 -21.52 -22.72 15.29
C THR A 260 -22.30 -24.02 15.47
N TRP A 261 -23.62 -23.98 15.24
CA TRP A 261 -24.47 -25.16 15.29
C TRP A 261 -24.10 -26.21 14.24
N LYS A 262 -23.88 -25.80 12.99
CA LYS A 262 -23.43 -26.70 11.91
C LYS A 262 -22.11 -27.43 12.19
N LYS A 263 -21.25 -26.79 12.99
CA LYS A 263 -19.95 -27.36 13.42
C LYS A 263 -20.04 -28.10 14.75
N GLU A 264 -21.23 -28.24 15.35
CA GLU A 264 -21.47 -28.91 16.65
C GLU A 264 -20.66 -28.27 17.79
N LEU A 265 -20.47 -26.92 17.74
CA LEU A 265 -19.69 -26.15 18.71
C LEU A 265 -20.54 -25.28 19.65
N ASP A 266 -21.87 -25.45 19.66
CA ASP A 266 -22.82 -24.69 20.47
C ASP A 266 -22.56 -24.81 21.98
N HIS A 267 -21.91 -25.86 22.42
CA HIS A 267 -21.47 -26.05 23.82
C HIS A 267 -20.14 -25.36 24.15
N ARG A 268 -19.39 -24.84 23.15
CA ARG A 268 -18.08 -24.20 23.31
C ARG A 268 -18.02 -22.75 22.85
N VAL A 269 -18.99 -22.27 22.07
CA VAL A 269 -19.10 -20.89 21.59
C VAL A 269 -20.27 -20.21 22.26
N HIS A 270 -20.00 -19.12 22.96
CA HIS A 270 -20.99 -18.42 23.78
C HIS A 270 -21.23 -16.99 23.26
N PHE A 271 -22.42 -16.71 22.77
CA PHE A 271 -22.82 -15.37 22.36
C PHE A 271 -23.43 -14.61 23.54
N ILE A 272 -22.78 -13.53 23.98
CA ILE A 272 -23.20 -12.76 25.17
C ILE A 272 -24.14 -11.63 24.82
N GLY A 273 -24.10 -11.16 23.57
CA GLY A 273 -24.84 -9.98 23.15
C GLY A 273 -24.10 -8.67 23.51
N LYS A 274 -24.80 -7.55 23.33
CA LYS A 274 -24.28 -6.21 23.57
C LYS A 274 -24.15 -5.91 25.06
N ILE A 275 -22.97 -5.51 25.49
CA ILE A 275 -22.64 -5.16 26.88
C ILE A 275 -22.36 -3.65 26.98
N PRO A 276 -22.82 -2.95 28.05
CA PRO A 276 -22.42 -1.55 28.33
C PRO A 276 -20.90 -1.41 28.44
N SER A 277 -20.37 -0.27 27.94
CA SER A 277 -18.91 -0.06 27.87
C SER A 277 -18.22 -0.10 29.23
N GLU A 278 -18.93 0.27 30.30
CA GLU A 278 -18.44 0.24 31.68
C GLU A 278 -18.20 -1.17 32.20
N GLN A 279 -18.87 -2.17 31.59
CA GLN A 279 -18.77 -3.56 31.98
C GLN A 279 -17.70 -4.32 31.17
N ILE A 280 -17.30 -3.81 30.02
CA ILE A 280 -16.32 -4.47 29.11
C ILE A 280 -15.03 -4.86 29.82
N PRO A 281 -14.41 -4.03 30.71
CA PRO A 281 -13.22 -4.43 31.42
C PRO A 281 -13.36 -5.69 32.27
N TYR A 282 -14.55 -5.96 32.82
CA TYR A 282 -14.82 -7.19 33.60
C TYR A 282 -14.83 -8.42 32.71
N TYR A 283 -15.32 -8.30 31.46
CA TYR A 283 -15.28 -9.40 30.50
C TYR A 283 -13.86 -9.70 30.03
N TYR A 284 -13.03 -8.68 29.77
CA TYR A 284 -11.62 -8.94 29.49
C TYR A 284 -10.93 -9.63 30.68
N ALA A 285 -11.15 -9.15 31.88
CA ALA A 285 -10.55 -9.71 33.09
C ALA A 285 -11.06 -11.14 33.44
N ALA A 286 -12.23 -11.54 32.94
CA ALA A 286 -12.80 -12.85 33.20
C ALA A 286 -12.21 -13.97 32.33
N PHE A 287 -11.45 -13.67 31.26
CA PHE A 287 -11.01 -14.64 30.27
C PHE A 287 -9.49 -14.67 30.09
N ASP A 288 -8.96 -15.67 29.38
CA ASP A 288 -7.51 -15.97 29.34
C ASP A 288 -6.79 -15.36 28.15
N GLY A 289 -7.48 -15.15 27.03
CA GLY A 289 -6.88 -14.59 25.81
C GLY A 289 -7.91 -13.89 24.94
N PHE A 290 -7.45 -12.99 24.09
CA PHE A 290 -8.28 -12.25 23.15
C PHE A 290 -8.02 -12.72 21.72
N VAL A 291 -9.07 -12.91 20.92
CA VAL A 291 -8.94 -13.33 19.52
C VAL A 291 -9.77 -12.46 18.60
N SER A 292 -9.16 -12.02 17.49
CA SER A 292 -9.87 -11.35 16.41
C SER A 292 -9.20 -11.59 15.05
N ALA A 293 -10.00 -11.86 14.03
CA ALA A 293 -9.56 -12.09 12.67
C ALA A 293 -9.85 -10.89 11.73
N SER A 294 -10.13 -9.72 12.30
CA SER A 294 -10.40 -8.48 11.55
C SER A 294 -9.17 -8.01 10.76
N LEU A 295 -9.37 -7.59 9.50
CA LEU A 295 -8.37 -6.94 8.65
C LEU A 295 -8.69 -5.47 8.36
N THR A 296 -9.78 -4.96 8.92
CA THR A 296 -10.31 -3.61 8.64
C THR A 296 -10.08 -2.63 9.79
N GLU A 297 -9.12 -2.92 10.66
CA GLU A 297 -8.82 -2.06 11.79
C GLU A 297 -8.03 -0.82 11.34
N THR A 298 -8.40 0.35 11.86
CA THR A 298 -7.61 1.58 11.72
C THR A 298 -6.54 1.69 12.80
N GLN A 299 -6.81 1.15 13.99
CA GLN A 299 -5.90 1.11 15.13
C GLN A 299 -6.07 -0.17 15.97
N GLY A 300 -7.26 -0.77 16.01
CA GLY A 300 -7.55 -1.95 16.81
C GLY A 300 -7.68 -1.66 18.30
N LEU A 301 -8.59 -0.75 18.68
CA LEU A 301 -8.82 -0.39 20.09
C LEU A 301 -9.10 -1.59 20.99
N THR A 302 -9.88 -2.57 20.52
CA THR A 302 -10.20 -3.79 21.27
C THR A 302 -8.98 -4.65 21.57
N TYR A 303 -7.96 -4.64 20.70
CA TYR A 303 -6.68 -5.29 20.96
C TYR A 303 -5.89 -4.57 22.08
N ILE A 304 -5.92 -3.23 22.07
CA ILE A 304 -5.26 -2.43 23.11
C ILE A 304 -5.98 -2.60 24.44
N GLU A 305 -7.31 -2.67 24.47
CA GLU A 305 -8.11 -2.96 25.66
C GLU A 305 -7.78 -4.34 26.23
N ALA A 306 -7.67 -5.35 25.38
CA ALA A 306 -7.28 -6.70 25.76
C ALA A 306 -5.87 -6.74 26.39
N LEU A 307 -4.89 -6.12 25.72
CA LEU A 307 -3.52 -5.99 26.23
C LEU A 307 -3.49 -5.25 27.59
N ALA A 308 -4.27 -4.16 27.75
CA ALA A 308 -4.36 -3.41 28.99
C ALA A 308 -4.93 -4.25 30.14
N SER A 309 -5.82 -5.18 29.82
CA SER A 309 -6.32 -6.18 30.78
C SER A 309 -5.33 -7.30 31.08
N GLY A 310 -4.22 -7.40 30.34
CA GLY A 310 -3.21 -8.44 30.45
C GLY A 310 -3.49 -9.69 29.60
N LEU A 311 -4.36 -9.62 28.63
CA LEU A 311 -4.64 -10.75 27.72
C LEU A 311 -3.62 -10.80 26.60
N ASN A 312 -3.09 -11.99 26.31
CA ASN A 312 -2.41 -12.23 25.06
C ASN A 312 -3.43 -12.15 23.91
N ILE A 313 -3.03 -11.50 22.82
CA ILE A 313 -3.87 -11.33 21.65
C ILE A 313 -3.54 -12.33 20.55
N PHE A 314 -4.56 -12.91 19.93
CA PHE A 314 -4.44 -13.70 18.71
C PHE A 314 -5.03 -12.86 17.58
N GLY A 315 -4.15 -12.30 16.76
CA GLY A 315 -4.52 -11.36 15.70
C GLY A 315 -4.21 -11.92 14.32
N ARG A 316 -5.18 -11.81 13.39
CA ARG A 316 -4.88 -12.08 11.99
C ARG A 316 -3.83 -11.08 11.50
N ARG A 317 -2.84 -11.54 10.74
CA ARG A 317 -1.70 -10.72 10.33
C ARG A 317 -2.15 -9.46 9.58
N ASP A 318 -1.91 -8.31 10.19
CA ASP A 318 -2.22 -6.97 9.67
C ASP A 318 -1.17 -5.97 10.18
N GLU A 319 -0.84 -4.96 9.38
CA GLU A 319 0.17 -3.94 9.72
C GLU A 319 -0.18 -3.15 10.98
N VAL A 320 -1.47 -2.92 11.25
CA VAL A 320 -1.94 -2.24 12.46
C VAL A 320 -1.51 -2.96 13.75
N LEU A 321 -1.29 -4.28 13.67
CA LEU A 321 -0.90 -5.10 14.82
C LEU A 321 0.61 -5.18 15.04
N TYR A 322 1.46 -4.66 14.13
CA TYR A 322 2.92 -4.77 14.26
C TYR A 322 3.47 -4.08 15.51
N ASP A 323 2.84 -2.98 15.93
CA ASP A 323 3.19 -2.29 17.16
C ASP A 323 2.57 -2.92 18.42
N LEU A 324 1.59 -3.81 18.30
CA LEU A 324 0.85 -4.42 19.40
C LEU A 324 1.33 -5.84 19.71
N ILE A 325 1.62 -6.63 18.68
CA ILE A 325 2.04 -8.03 18.83
C ILE A 325 3.56 -8.13 18.77
N ASP A 326 4.14 -8.50 19.90
CA ASP A 326 5.46 -9.07 20.00
C ASP A 326 5.26 -10.61 20.07
N GLU A 327 5.57 -11.30 18.95
CA GLU A 327 5.24 -12.71 18.72
C GLU A 327 5.75 -13.60 19.85
N GLY A 328 4.83 -14.33 20.44
CA GLY A 328 5.12 -15.21 21.57
C GLY A 328 5.23 -14.52 22.93
N ASN A 329 5.19 -13.18 23.01
CA ASN A 329 5.21 -12.41 24.25
C ASN A 329 3.86 -11.74 24.53
N THR A 330 3.46 -10.76 23.72
CA THR A 330 2.18 -10.07 23.90
C THR A 330 1.07 -10.68 23.07
N GLY A 331 1.38 -11.54 22.10
CA GLY A 331 0.38 -12.21 21.28
C GLY A 331 0.98 -13.11 20.22
N TYR A 332 0.12 -13.54 19.32
CA TYR A 332 0.40 -14.46 18.24
C TYR A 332 -0.29 -14.01 16.97
N TYR A 333 0.46 -14.00 15.85
CA TYR A 333 -0.13 -13.84 14.53
C TYR A 333 -0.66 -15.16 13.99
N PHE A 334 -1.68 -15.07 13.14
CA PHE A 334 -2.16 -16.19 12.34
C PHE A 334 -2.69 -15.68 10.99
N ASP A 335 -2.67 -16.55 9.99
CA ASP A 335 -3.21 -16.28 8.67
C ASP A 335 -4.51 -17.05 8.42
N ASP A 336 -4.68 -18.22 9.01
CA ASP A 336 -5.84 -19.09 8.89
C ASP A 336 -6.25 -19.78 10.21
N ALA A 337 -7.33 -20.56 10.16
CA ALA A 337 -7.86 -21.27 11.31
C ALA A 337 -6.92 -22.37 11.82
N GLN A 338 -6.13 -23.00 10.93
CA GLN A 338 -5.21 -24.05 11.31
C GLN A 338 -4.01 -23.48 12.08
N GLU A 339 -3.44 -22.38 11.62
CA GLU A 339 -2.37 -21.70 12.34
C GLU A 339 -2.88 -21.17 13.69
N LEU A 340 -4.07 -20.56 13.69
CA LEU A 340 -4.70 -20.09 14.93
C LEU A 340 -4.87 -21.22 15.94
N SER A 341 -5.37 -22.39 15.55
CA SER A 341 -5.52 -23.53 16.45
C SER A 341 -4.20 -23.96 17.09
N GLN A 342 -3.12 -24.01 16.30
CA GLN A 342 -1.78 -24.35 16.82
C GLN A 342 -1.26 -23.32 17.81
N LYS A 343 -1.47 -22.02 17.55
CA LYS A 343 -1.09 -20.94 18.48
C LYS A 343 -1.87 -20.99 19.78
N ILE A 344 -3.17 -21.31 19.72
CA ILE A 344 -4.03 -21.50 20.89
C ILE A 344 -3.54 -22.69 21.73
N GLU A 345 -3.29 -23.85 21.12
CA GLU A 345 -2.76 -25.02 21.82
C GLU A 345 -1.41 -24.73 22.48
N HIS A 346 -0.52 -24.04 21.75
CA HIS A 346 0.76 -23.61 22.32
C HIS A 346 0.57 -22.69 23.53
N PHE A 347 -0.27 -21.68 23.46
CA PHE A 347 -0.51 -20.74 24.56
C PHE A 347 -1.06 -21.46 25.81
N PHE A 348 -2.03 -22.35 25.64
CA PHE A 348 -2.60 -23.09 26.77
C PHE A 348 -1.74 -24.23 27.27
N SER A 349 -0.66 -24.60 26.56
CA SER A 349 0.38 -25.52 27.07
C SER A 349 1.37 -24.86 28.03
N LEU A 350 1.42 -23.51 28.05
CA LEU A 350 2.26 -22.75 28.95
C LEU A 350 1.75 -22.84 30.39
N SER A 351 2.67 -22.85 31.35
CA SER A 351 2.35 -22.81 32.77
C SER A 351 1.63 -21.50 33.16
N ARG A 352 0.90 -21.52 34.26
CA ARG A 352 0.22 -20.30 34.78
C ARG A 352 1.23 -19.18 35.06
N GLU A 353 2.43 -19.50 35.55
CA GLU A 353 3.46 -18.50 35.79
C GLU A 353 3.99 -17.85 34.50
N GLU A 354 4.17 -18.63 33.42
CA GLU A 354 4.60 -18.11 32.13
C GLU A 354 3.52 -17.22 31.52
N ARG A 355 2.26 -17.62 31.60
CA ARG A 355 1.13 -16.77 31.12
C ARG A 355 1.03 -15.47 31.93
N GLN A 356 1.26 -15.52 33.27
CA GLN A 356 1.25 -14.30 34.09
C GLN A 356 2.37 -13.32 33.69
N LYS A 357 3.58 -13.80 33.43
CA LYS A 357 4.68 -12.95 32.93
C LYS A 357 4.33 -12.29 31.60
N LYS A 358 3.65 -13.02 30.71
CA LYS A 358 3.16 -12.46 29.44
C LYS A 358 2.07 -11.41 29.66
N ALA A 359 1.18 -11.61 30.62
CA ALA A 359 0.17 -10.64 30.98
C ALA A 359 0.77 -9.29 31.42
N ASP A 360 1.89 -9.31 32.14
CA ASP A 360 2.59 -8.09 32.53
C ASP A 360 3.21 -7.37 31.31
N LEU A 361 3.82 -8.11 30.39
CA LEU A 361 4.32 -7.56 29.12
C LEU A 361 3.19 -6.96 28.27
N CYS A 362 2.01 -7.59 28.25
CA CYS A 362 0.83 -7.06 27.57
C CYS A 362 0.46 -5.67 28.11
N ARG A 363 0.41 -5.51 29.44
CA ARG A 363 0.11 -4.21 30.07
C ARG A 363 1.18 -3.16 29.76
N GLU A 364 2.46 -3.52 29.85
CA GLU A 364 3.56 -2.61 29.53
C GLU A 364 3.46 -2.11 28.07
N LYS A 365 3.05 -2.96 27.13
CA LYS A 365 2.89 -2.63 25.71
C LYS A 365 1.85 -1.53 25.48
N THR A 366 0.90 -1.34 26.40
CA THR A 366 -0.17 -0.34 26.26
C THR A 366 0.19 1.06 26.77
N ILE A 367 1.30 1.24 27.47
CA ILE A 367 1.71 2.54 28.03
C ILE A 367 1.70 3.68 26.98
N PRO A 368 2.16 3.48 25.72
CA PRO A 368 2.11 4.52 24.70
C PRO A 368 0.70 4.98 24.31
N TYR A 369 -0.31 4.19 24.67
CA TYR A 369 -1.73 4.46 24.39
C TYR A 369 -2.49 5.05 25.58
N ALA A 370 -1.81 5.46 26.64
CA ALA A 370 -2.44 6.14 27.78
C ALA A 370 -3.11 7.46 27.34
N LYS A 371 -4.29 7.75 27.91
CA LYS A 371 -5.08 8.96 27.58
C LYS A 371 -4.29 10.26 27.77
N GLU A 372 -3.39 10.30 28.75
CA GLU A 372 -2.55 11.45 29.04
C GLU A 372 -1.59 11.75 27.88
N LEU A 373 -0.92 10.73 27.35
CA LEU A 373 -0.03 10.87 26.18
C LEU A 373 -0.81 11.20 24.91
N PHE A 374 -2.00 10.66 24.75
CA PHE A 374 -2.91 11.01 23.66
C PHE A 374 -3.26 12.48 23.69
N GLY A 375 -3.72 13.00 24.85
CA GLY A 375 -4.02 14.42 25.02
C GLY A 375 -2.82 15.32 24.71
N GLN A 376 -1.63 14.98 25.22
CA GLN A 376 -0.40 15.74 24.96
C GLN A 376 -0.04 15.78 23.47
N LYS A 377 -0.12 14.63 22.77
CA LYS A 377 0.15 14.57 21.32
C LYS A 377 -0.84 15.41 20.52
N VAL A 378 -2.13 15.35 20.87
CA VAL A 378 -3.16 16.14 20.19
C VAL A 378 -2.96 17.63 20.44
N ILE A 379 -2.60 18.04 21.66
CA ILE A 379 -2.28 19.45 21.98
C ILE A 379 -1.10 19.92 21.13
N ALA A 380 -0.04 19.13 21.01
CA ALA A 380 1.10 19.51 20.19
C ALA A 380 0.71 19.76 18.72
N VAL A 381 -0.23 18.94 18.18
CA VAL A 381 -0.80 19.20 16.85
C VAL A 381 -1.59 20.49 16.81
N TYR A 382 -2.41 20.78 17.85
CA TYR A 382 -3.20 22.01 17.89
C TYR A 382 -2.31 23.25 17.94
N GLU A 383 -1.30 23.26 18.81
CA GLU A 383 -0.36 24.37 18.94
C GLU A 383 0.35 24.65 17.61
N GLN A 384 0.87 23.61 16.98
CA GLN A 384 1.51 23.74 15.66
C GLN A 384 0.55 24.31 14.61
N VAL A 385 -0.69 23.79 14.56
CA VAL A 385 -1.71 24.25 13.61
C VAL A 385 -2.12 25.70 13.86
N ILE A 386 -2.30 26.11 15.11
CA ILE A 386 -2.67 27.49 15.48
C ILE A 386 -1.54 28.46 15.11
N ASP A 387 -0.30 28.11 15.40
CA ASP A 387 0.86 28.93 15.08
C ASP A 387 1.03 29.08 13.57
N ASP A 388 0.95 27.99 12.82
CA ASP A 388 1.04 28.02 11.36
C ASP A 388 -0.12 28.81 10.75
N TYR A 389 -1.34 28.70 11.29
CA TYR A 389 -2.53 29.38 10.77
C TYR A 389 -2.45 30.91 10.95
N ARG A 390 -1.79 31.39 11.99
CA ARG A 390 -1.58 32.81 12.24
C ARG A 390 -0.54 33.44 11.32
N LEU A 391 0.29 32.63 10.67
CA LEU A 391 1.30 33.11 9.73
C LEU A 391 0.71 33.22 8.33
N THR A 392 0.92 34.37 7.67
CA THR A 392 0.48 34.57 6.29
C THR A 392 1.64 34.94 5.39
N PHE A 393 1.53 34.54 4.12
CA PHE A 393 2.42 34.91 3.03
C PHE A 393 1.65 35.69 1.98
N THR A 394 2.30 36.67 1.32
CA THR A 394 1.73 37.40 0.20
C THR A 394 2.22 36.78 -1.11
N VAL A 395 1.31 36.59 -2.08
CA VAL A 395 1.65 36.07 -3.42
C VAL A 395 2.20 37.23 -4.26
N GLU A 396 3.52 37.20 -4.50
CA GLU A 396 4.20 38.25 -5.28
C GLU A 396 4.29 37.94 -6.77
N LYS A 397 4.33 36.65 -7.14
CA LYS A 397 4.39 36.25 -8.52
C LYS A 397 3.71 34.90 -8.76
N ILE A 398 3.03 34.79 -9.90
CA ILE A 398 2.35 33.59 -10.36
C ILE A 398 2.93 33.20 -11.71
N TRP A 399 3.34 31.94 -11.85
CA TRP A 399 3.79 31.37 -13.11
C TRP A 399 3.01 30.10 -13.42
N ILE A 400 2.13 30.16 -14.39
CA ILE A 400 1.27 29.03 -14.81
C ILE A 400 2.06 28.14 -15.77
N GLN A 401 2.04 26.85 -15.51
CA GLN A 401 2.58 25.77 -16.33
C GLN A 401 1.44 24.81 -16.71
N ASP A 402 1.72 23.78 -17.54
CA ASP A 402 0.67 22.87 -18.04
C ASP A 402 -0.18 22.21 -16.95
N ASP A 403 0.45 21.67 -15.90
CA ASP A 403 -0.22 20.93 -14.82
C ASP A 403 -0.15 21.64 -13.47
N PHE A 404 0.74 22.62 -13.31
CA PHE A 404 1.05 23.26 -12.05
C PHE A 404 1.19 24.78 -12.18
N VAL A 405 0.91 25.45 -11.09
CA VAL A 405 1.19 26.87 -10.94
C VAL A 405 2.32 27.06 -9.93
N LYS A 406 3.37 27.76 -10.31
CA LYS A 406 4.44 28.13 -9.40
C LYS A 406 4.13 29.49 -8.78
N LEU A 407 3.96 29.52 -7.47
CA LEU A 407 3.79 30.71 -6.68
C LEU A 407 5.11 31.15 -6.06
N TYR A 408 5.34 32.44 -6.04
CA TYR A 408 6.40 33.10 -5.31
C TYR A 408 5.76 33.87 -4.18
N LEU A 409 6.14 33.50 -2.96
CA LEU A 409 5.50 33.97 -1.73
C LEU A 409 6.52 34.74 -0.89
N GLU A 410 6.13 35.89 -0.39
CA GLU A 410 6.93 36.68 0.55
C GLU A 410 6.22 36.74 1.90
N ARG A 411 7.01 36.67 2.96
CA ARG A 411 6.55 36.82 4.33
C ARG A 411 6.77 38.28 4.78
N GLU A 412 5.79 38.83 5.49
CA GLU A 412 5.92 40.23 6.02
C GLU A 412 7.14 40.46 6.93
N SER A 413 7.72 39.38 7.46
CA SER A 413 8.85 39.46 8.41
C SER A 413 10.22 39.06 7.84
N ASP A 414 10.28 38.55 6.60
CA ASP A 414 11.50 37.98 5.99
C ASP A 414 11.63 38.44 4.53
N GLU A 415 12.89 38.76 4.12
CA GLU A 415 13.20 39.05 2.71
C GLU A 415 13.27 37.78 1.83
N ASP A 416 13.08 36.58 2.41
CA ASP A 416 13.21 35.33 1.68
C ASP A 416 11.92 34.97 0.93
N THR A 417 12.05 34.76 -0.38
CA THR A 417 10.96 34.33 -1.25
C THR A 417 10.83 32.81 -1.21
N ILE A 418 9.72 32.31 -0.70
CA ILE A 418 9.35 30.89 -0.77
C ILE A 418 8.73 30.60 -2.14
N LYS A 419 9.09 29.45 -2.72
CA LYS A 419 8.55 29.01 -4.03
C LYS A 419 7.81 27.71 -3.81
N ILE A 420 6.52 27.67 -4.15
CA ILE A 420 5.70 26.46 -4.11
C ILE A 420 5.11 26.14 -5.47
N LEU A 421 4.93 24.83 -5.72
CA LEU A 421 4.14 24.33 -6.85
C LEU A 421 2.77 23.93 -6.33
N ILE A 422 1.73 24.36 -7.02
CA ILE A 422 0.35 24.00 -6.72
C ILE A 422 -0.24 23.37 -7.99
N PRO A 423 -0.99 22.25 -7.93
CA PRO A 423 -1.76 21.76 -9.08
C PRO A 423 -2.67 22.84 -9.65
N LEU A 424 -2.82 22.84 -10.97
CA LEU A 424 -3.58 23.87 -11.68
C LEU A 424 -5.04 23.92 -11.19
N ASP A 425 -5.66 22.75 -10.97
CA ASP A 425 -7.03 22.66 -10.47
C ASP A 425 -7.19 23.28 -9.08
N ASP A 426 -6.23 23.02 -8.18
CA ASP A 426 -6.21 23.62 -6.84
C ASP A 426 -6.05 25.13 -6.88
N PHE A 427 -5.19 25.63 -7.77
CA PHE A 427 -4.98 27.05 -7.93
C PHE A 427 -6.28 27.79 -8.26
N PHE A 428 -7.09 27.23 -9.17
CA PHE A 428 -8.39 27.79 -9.52
C PHE A 428 -9.43 27.62 -8.39
N GLU A 429 -9.42 26.48 -7.72
CA GLU A 429 -10.35 26.21 -6.60
C GLU A 429 -10.08 27.14 -5.41
N LEU A 430 -8.82 27.38 -5.10
CA LEU A 430 -8.38 28.27 -4.02
C LEU A 430 -8.54 29.77 -4.33
N LYS A 431 -8.81 30.10 -5.62
CA LYS A 431 -8.97 31.49 -6.10
C LYS A 431 -7.79 32.39 -5.72
N ILE A 432 -6.58 31.85 -5.79
CA ILE A 432 -5.35 32.59 -5.49
C ILE A 432 -5.06 33.59 -6.60
N GLY A 433 -4.74 34.83 -6.25
CA GLY A 433 -4.34 35.90 -7.15
C GLY A 433 -3.07 36.59 -6.69
N LEU A 434 -2.57 37.54 -7.49
CA LEU A 434 -1.49 38.44 -7.07
C LEU A 434 -1.92 39.22 -5.83
N HIS A 435 -0.99 39.39 -4.88
CA HIS A 435 -1.18 40.06 -3.60
C HIS A 435 -2.26 39.42 -2.70
N THR A 436 -2.70 38.20 -3.01
CA THR A 436 -3.53 37.41 -2.11
C THR A 436 -2.69 36.96 -0.91
N LYS A 437 -3.22 37.09 0.29
CA LYS A 437 -2.62 36.51 1.51
C LYS A 437 -3.02 35.03 1.57
N VAL A 438 -2.03 34.18 1.72
CA VAL A 438 -2.18 32.73 1.94
C VAL A 438 -1.60 32.36 3.28
N ASP A 439 -2.27 31.49 4.01
CA ASP A 439 -1.78 31.06 5.33
C ASP A 439 -0.54 30.16 5.21
N ALA A 440 0.30 30.19 6.23
CA ALA A 440 1.53 29.38 6.27
C ALA A 440 1.24 27.89 6.19
N TYR A 441 0.06 27.49 6.63
CA TYR A 441 -0.42 26.14 6.61
C TYR A 441 -0.61 25.63 5.18
N LEU A 442 -1.33 26.39 4.33
CA LEU A 442 -1.47 26.08 2.90
C LEU A 442 -0.09 25.96 2.25
N VAL A 443 0.82 26.87 2.57
CA VAL A 443 2.20 26.88 2.09
C VAL A 443 2.95 25.61 2.53
N SER A 444 2.86 25.25 3.80
CA SER A 444 3.50 24.04 4.35
C SER A 444 2.97 22.76 3.70
N GLY A 445 1.65 22.64 3.52
CA GLY A 445 1.02 21.52 2.86
C GLY A 445 1.56 21.30 1.44
N TYR A 446 1.69 22.39 0.66
CA TYR A 446 2.27 22.28 -0.68
C TYR A 446 3.78 22.07 -0.68
N LEU A 447 4.50 22.58 0.31
CA LEU A 447 5.94 22.34 0.46
C LEU A 447 6.26 20.85 0.68
N THR A 448 5.46 20.14 1.47
CA THR A 448 5.65 18.69 1.68
C THR A 448 5.47 17.86 0.41
N MET A 449 4.75 18.39 -0.57
CA MET A 449 4.47 17.73 -1.85
C MET A 449 5.35 18.23 -3.01
N GLN A 450 6.31 19.15 -2.74
CA GLN A 450 7.11 19.78 -3.81
C GLN A 450 7.86 18.77 -4.65
N GLU A 451 8.50 17.81 -4.01
CA GLU A 451 9.28 16.78 -4.70
C GLU A 451 8.39 15.87 -5.55
N TYR A 452 7.22 15.51 -5.02
CA TYR A 452 6.21 14.75 -5.78
C TYR A 452 5.76 15.52 -7.04
N TYR A 453 5.43 16.81 -6.93
CA TYR A 453 4.99 17.61 -8.07
C TYR A 453 6.08 17.85 -9.10
N GLN A 454 7.33 18.02 -8.64
CA GLN A 454 8.49 18.11 -9.54
C GLN A 454 8.71 16.79 -10.28
N ALA A 455 8.66 15.67 -9.55
CA ALA A 455 8.78 14.35 -10.13
C ALA A 455 7.66 14.07 -11.13
N TYR A 456 6.40 14.38 -10.77
CA TYR A 456 5.26 14.25 -11.67
C TYR A 456 5.49 14.96 -13.00
N SER A 457 5.86 16.24 -12.97
CA SER A 457 6.09 17.03 -14.18
C SER A 457 7.21 16.45 -15.06
N ILE A 458 8.31 16.03 -14.45
CA ILE A 458 9.47 15.49 -15.17
C ILE A 458 9.16 14.11 -15.73
N LEU A 459 8.56 13.23 -14.92
CA LEU A 459 8.22 11.87 -15.34
C LEU A 459 7.11 11.87 -16.39
N LYS A 460 6.10 12.74 -16.28
CA LYS A 460 5.09 12.95 -17.33
C LYS A 460 5.74 13.34 -18.65
N ARG A 461 6.57 14.38 -18.66
CA ARG A 461 7.28 14.79 -19.88
C ARG A 461 8.10 13.64 -20.47
N ARG A 462 8.75 12.86 -19.60
CA ARG A 462 9.56 11.72 -20.03
C ARG A 462 8.74 10.65 -20.72
N VAL A 463 7.57 10.28 -20.17
CA VAL A 463 6.66 9.30 -20.76
C VAL A 463 6.19 9.74 -22.15
N PHE A 464 5.94 11.05 -22.38
CA PHE A 464 5.54 11.57 -23.69
C PHE A 464 6.69 11.75 -24.68
N THR A 465 7.95 11.80 -24.19
CA THR A 465 9.12 12.01 -25.06
C THR A 465 9.88 10.74 -25.36
N LYS A 466 9.73 9.70 -24.52
CA LYS A 466 10.46 8.44 -24.66
C LYS A 466 9.59 7.27 -24.27
N GLU A 467 9.38 6.34 -25.17
CA GLU A 467 8.76 5.07 -24.87
C GLU A 467 9.59 4.28 -23.85
N GLN A 468 8.96 3.85 -22.77
CA GLN A 468 9.61 3.13 -21.67
C GLN A 468 8.61 2.28 -20.90
N SER A 469 9.12 1.27 -20.21
CA SER A 469 8.34 0.42 -19.32
C SER A 469 8.14 1.08 -17.95
N VAL A 470 7.21 0.52 -17.16
CA VAL A 470 7.01 0.88 -15.73
C VAL A 470 8.33 0.74 -14.97
N PHE A 471 9.04 -0.36 -15.17
CA PHE A 471 10.32 -0.62 -14.51
C PHE A 471 11.40 0.43 -14.85
N GLU A 472 11.54 0.77 -16.12
CA GLU A 472 12.51 1.79 -16.56
C GLU A 472 12.17 3.17 -16.00
N LEU A 473 10.87 3.50 -15.92
CA LEU A 473 10.43 4.77 -15.33
C LEU A 473 10.71 4.83 -13.83
N LYS A 474 10.42 3.74 -13.11
CA LYS A 474 10.74 3.63 -11.67
C LYS A 474 12.24 3.74 -11.41
N GLN A 475 13.07 3.03 -12.17
CA GLN A 475 14.52 3.14 -12.03
C GLN A 475 15.00 4.59 -12.26
N TYR A 476 14.44 5.26 -13.26
CA TYR A 476 14.78 6.67 -13.50
C TYR A 476 14.36 7.55 -12.32
N ALA A 477 13.16 7.33 -11.76
CA ALA A 477 12.64 8.08 -10.63
C ALA A 477 13.52 7.91 -9.39
N HIS A 478 13.86 6.68 -9.01
CA HIS A 478 14.76 6.40 -7.88
C HIS A 478 16.17 7.03 -8.00
N HIS A 479 16.63 7.21 -9.23
CA HIS A 479 17.94 7.82 -9.45
C HIS A 479 17.93 9.36 -9.35
N HIS A 480 16.77 10.00 -9.54
CA HIS A 480 16.66 11.45 -9.68
C HIS A 480 15.86 12.14 -8.60
N PHE A 481 15.05 11.39 -7.83
CA PHE A 481 14.16 11.93 -6.80
C PHE A 481 14.26 11.08 -5.52
N GLU A 482 14.09 11.72 -4.39
CA GLU A 482 14.01 11.08 -3.05
C GLU A 482 12.54 10.78 -2.67
N LEU A 483 11.76 10.26 -3.62
CA LEU A 483 10.38 9.86 -3.35
C LEU A 483 10.33 8.54 -2.59
N ASP A 484 9.45 8.48 -1.58
CA ASP A 484 9.10 7.20 -0.99
C ASP A 484 8.38 6.27 -1.99
N GLU A 485 8.45 4.97 -1.72
CA GLU A 485 7.86 3.96 -2.61
C GLU A 485 6.34 4.13 -2.79
N ALA A 486 5.62 4.54 -1.76
CA ALA A 486 4.17 4.73 -1.83
C ALA A 486 3.81 5.86 -2.80
N LYS A 487 4.46 7.02 -2.69
CA LYS A 487 4.26 8.16 -3.60
C LYS A 487 4.66 7.84 -5.02
N LEU A 488 5.78 7.11 -5.21
CA LEU A 488 6.20 6.69 -6.54
C LEU A 488 5.20 5.71 -7.16
N ASN A 489 4.71 4.74 -6.39
CA ASN A 489 3.71 3.78 -6.87
C ASN A 489 2.40 4.48 -7.23
N GLN A 490 1.95 5.43 -6.42
CA GLN A 490 0.77 6.25 -6.72
C GLN A 490 0.91 6.99 -8.06
N LEU A 491 2.07 7.62 -8.29
CA LEU A 491 2.35 8.35 -9.53
C LEU A 491 2.35 7.42 -10.75
N ILE A 492 2.98 6.25 -10.63
CA ILE A 492 3.01 5.22 -11.66
C ILE A 492 1.59 4.71 -11.95
N GLN A 493 0.82 4.42 -10.93
CA GLN A 493 -0.55 3.97 -11.06
C GLN A 493 -1.42 5.01 -11.79
N GLU A 494 -1.31 6.30 -11.43
CA GLU A 494 -2.01 7.38 -12.12
C GLU A 494 -1.67 7.42 -13.62
N PHE A 495 -0.39 7.25 -13.97
CA PHE A 495 0.04 7.23 -15.36
C PHE A 495 -0.48 6.00 -16.13
N GLN A 496 -0.62 4.87 -15.44
CA GLN A 496 -1.22 3.66 -15.99
C GLN A 496 -2.74 3.82 -16.19
N GLU A 497 -3.45 4.37 -15.21
CA GLU A 497 -4.89 4.63 -15.29
C GLU A 497 -5.23 5.62 -16.43
N LYS A 498 -4.38 6.61 -16.65
CA LYS A 498 -4.49 7.56 -17.78
C LYS A 498 -4.01 6.96 -19.11
N ASN A 499 -3.57 5.70 -19.11
CA ASN A 499 -2.99 5.01 -20.26
C ASN A 499 -1.80 5.74 -20.91
N TRP A 500 -1.07 6.55 -20.13
CA TRP A 500 0.18 7.18 -20.55
C TRP A 500 1.36 6.22 -20.46
N LEU A 501 1.32 5.29 -19.51
CA LEU A 501 2.30 4.25 -19.27
C LEU A 501 1.61 2.89 -19.35
N ASN A 502 2.06 2.03 -20.29
CA ASN A 502 1.40 0.76 -20.55
C ASN A 502 2.43 -0.28 -21.02
N ASP A 503 2.80 -1.19 -20.11
CA ASP A 503 3.79 -2.22 -20.37
C ASP A 503 3.36 -3.21 -21.46
N GLN A 504 2.05 -3.46 -21.61
CA GLN A 504 1.54 -4.31 -22.68
C GLN A 504 1.80 -3.66 -24.04
N LYS A 505 1.38 -2.41 -24.21
CA LYS A 505 1.62 -1.64 -25.43
C LYS A 505 3.11 -1.55 -25.74
N TYR A 506 3.92 -1.18 -24.73
CA TYR A 506 5.37 -1.10 -24.84
C TYR A 506 5.98 -2.42 -25.33
N ALA A 507 5.58 -3.54 -24.73
CA ALA A 507 6.13 -4.85 -25.07
C ALA A 507 5.84 -5.23 -26.52
N TYR A 508 4.59 -5.03 -26.99
CA TYR A 508 4.21 -5.31 -28.37
C TYR A 508 4.96 -4.43 -29.37
N GLU A 509 4.95 -3.11 -29.19
CA GLU A 509 5.58 -2.16 -30.10
C GLU A 509 7.10 -2.36 -30.16
N LYS A 510 7.76 -2.58 -29.02
CA LYS A 510 9.22 -2.84 -28.97
C LYS A 510 9.60 -4.19 -29.55
N ALA A 511 8.81 -5.22 -29.29
CA ALA A 511 9.08 -6.53 -29.86
C ALA A 511 8.97 -6.51 -31.39
N GLU A 512 7.94 -5.88 -31.93
CA GLU A 512 7.75 -5.73 -33.36
C GLU A 512 8.88 -4.91 -33.99
N TYR A 513 9.22 -3.76 -33.40
CA TYR A 513 10.34 -2.92 -33.83
C TYR A 513 11.66 -3.70 -33.83
N TRP A 514 12.01 -4.39 -32.75
CA TRP A 514 13.26 -5.17 -32.71
C TRP A 514 13.24 -6.37 -33.67
N HIS A 515 12.07 -6.98 -33.87
CA HIS A 515 11.90 -8.02 -34.84
C HIS A 515 12.12 -7.51 -36.26
N ASP A 516 11.63 -6.31 -36.59
CA ASP A 516 11.86 -5.63 -37.84
C ASP A 516 13.33 -5.29 -38.08
N MET A 517 14.04 -4.98 -37.01
CA MET A 517 15.49 -4.75 -37.02
C MET A 517 16.32 -6.05 -37.07
N GLY A 518 15.70 -7.20 -37.22
CA GLY A 518 16.39 -8.50 -37.37
C GLY A 518 16.84 -9.16 -36.08
N ASN A 519 16.26 -8.78 -34.91
CA ASN A 519 16.54 -9.51 -33.67
C ASN A 519 15.77 -10.82 -33.62
N SER A 520 16.39 -11.86 -33.09
CA SER A 520 15.75 -13.14 -32.81
C SER A 520 14.79 -13.04 -31.61
N ARG A 521 13.81 -13.93 -31.50
CA ARG A 521 12.88 -14.02 -30.37
C ARG A 521 13.62 -14.05 -29.02
N ARG A 522 14.70 -14.84 -28.92
CA ARG A 522 15.50 -14.91 -27.69
C ARG A 522 16.12 -13.57 -27.31
N ASN A 523 16.62 -12.80 -28.28
CA ASN A 523 17.18 -11.48 -28.01
C ASN A 523 16.08 -10.47 -27.62
N ILE A 524 14.91 -10.55 -28.25
CA ILE A 524 13.74 -9.74 -27.91
C ILE A 524 13.30 -10.05 -26.49
N ALA A 525 13.16 -11.35 -26.12
CA ALA A 525 12.85 -11.76 -24.75
C ALA A 525 13.83 -11.18 -23.73
N ALA A 526 15.14 -11.28 -24.01
CA ALA A 526 16.15 -10.74 -23.10
C ALA A 526 16.07 -9.21 -22.95
N LYS A 527 15.74 -8.49 -24.01
CA LYS A 527 15.54 -7.04 -23.96
C LYS A 527 14.30 -6.64 -23.19
N LEU A 528 13.17 -7.32 -23.40
CA LEU A 528 11.92 -7.10 -22.66
C LEU A 528 12.09 -7.46 -21.18
N SER A 529 12.76 -8.56 -20.86
CA SER A 529 13.07 -8.95 -19.49
C SER A 529 13.96 -7.91 -18.81
N LYS A 530 14.96 -7.34 -19.52
CA LYS A 530 15.78 -6.24 -18.99
C LYS A 530 14.96 -4.96 -18.74
N ALA A 531 13.93 -4.74 -19.52
CA ALA A 531 12.96 -3.65 -19.32
C ALA A 531 11.93 -3.93 -18.22
N GLY A 532 12.04 -5.06 -17.52
CA GLY A 532 11.17 -5.43 -16.40
C GLY A 532 9.78 -5.93 -16.82
N ILE A 533 9.61 -6.31 -18.08
CA ILE A 533 8.32 -6.87 -18.56
C ILE A 533 8.11 -8.27 -17.97
N ALA A 534 6.88 -8.52 -17.51
CA ALA A 534 6.49 -9.81 -16.93
C ALA A 534 6.66 -10.97 -17.93
N ARG A 535 7.08 -12.13 -17.43
CA ARG A 535 7.40 -13.30 -18.27
C ARG A 535 6.23 -13.77 -19.11
N ASP A 536 5.05 -13.81 -18.53
CA ASP A 536 3.83 -14.25 -19.24
C ASP A 536 3.51 -13.34 -20.44
N LEU A 537 3.68 -12.04 -20.26
CA LEU A 537 3.50 -11.06 -21.33
C LEU A 537 4.60 -11.19 -22.41
N ILE A 538 5.86 -11.47 -22.00
CA ILE A 538 6.94 -11.73 -22.97
C ILE A 538 6.59 -12.94 -23.82
N ASP A 539 6.15 -14.03 -23.20
CA ASP A 539 5.81 -15.28 -23.91
C ASP A 539 4.63 -15.04 -24.86
N GLU A 540 3.59 -14.31 -24.45
CA GLU A 540 2.45 -13.91 -25.29
C GLU A 540 2.90 -13.09 -26.50
N VAL A 541 3.71 -12.05 -26.28
CA VAL A 541 4.21 -11.18 -27.35
C VAL A 541 5.05 -11.95 -28.36
N LEU A 542 5.94 -12.84 -27.88
CA LEU A 542 6.77 -13.65 -28.75
C LEU A 542 5.96 -14.64 -29.60
N GLN A 543 4.87 -15.20 -29.07
CA GLN A 543 3.97 -16.09 -29.84
C GLN A 543 3.32 -15.35 -31.01
N ASN A 544 3.01 -14.05 -30.83
CA ASN A 544 2.37 -13.23 -31.86
C ASN A 544 3.32 -12.70 -32.94
N LEU A 545 4.66 -12.84 -32.77
CA LEU A 545 5.61 -12.40 -33.79
C LEU A 545 5.56 -13.29 -35.04
N ASN A 546 5.69 -12.64 -36.21
CA ASN A 546 5.60 -13.30 -37.50
C ASN A 546 6.80 -14.25 -37.76
N THR A 547 6.53 -15.56 -37.75
CA THR A 547 7.56 -16.59 -37.95
C THR A 547 8.21 -16.54 -39.34
N LYS A 548 7.45 -16.16 -40.39
CA LYS A 548 8.04 -16.01 -41.75
C LYS A 548 9.06 -14.88 -41.80
N LYS A 549 8.82 -13.81 -41.03
CA LYS A 549 9.74 -12.68 -40.93
C LYS A 549 10.99 -13.07 -40.15
N GLU A 550 10.87 -13.88 -39.11
CA GLU A 550 12.00 -14.40 -38.36
C GLU A 550 12.93 -15.24 -39.23
N LEU A 551 12.36 -16.10 -40.09
CA LEU A 551 13.13 -16.85 -41.06
C LEU A 551 13.87 -15.94 -42.06
N ALA A 552 13.17 -14.91 -42.58
CA ALA A 552 13.78 -13.93 -43.51
C ALA A 552 14.91 -13.14 -42.83
N ASN A 553 14.75 -12.75 -41.55
CA ASN A 553 15.79 -12.11 -40.77
C ASN A 553 17.01 -13.00 -40.57
N ALA A 554 16.81 -14.27 -40.27
CA ALA A 554 17.88 -15.24 -40.15
C ALA A 554 18.62 -15.44 -41.47
N GLN A 555 17.89 -15.54 -42.62
CA GLN A 555 18.47 -15.61 -43.94
C GLN A 555 19.32 -14.38 -44.30
N ALA A 556 18.80 -13.17 -44.02
CA ALA A 556 19.53 -11.93 -44.26
C ALA A 556 20.82 -11.85 -43.40
N LEU A 557 20.76 -12.32 -42.17
CA LEU A 557 21.93 -12.42 -41.31
C LEU A 557 22.93 -13.44 -41.81
N ALA A 558 22.46 -14.62 -42.25
CA ALA A 558 23.30 -15.67 -42.80
C ALA A 558 24.07 -15.21 -44.05
N GLN A 559 23.41 -14.50 -44.97
CA GLN A 559 24.04 -13.88 -46.14
C GLN A 559 25.20 -12.91 -45.77
N ARG A 560 25.01 -12.10 -44.74
CA ARG A 560 26.07 -11.21 -44.21
C ARG A 560 27.22 -12.03 -43.61
N LEU A 561 26.92 -13.14 -42.93
CA LEU A 561 27.89 -13.99 -42.27
C LEU A 561 28.76 -14.78 -43.24
N ILE A 562 28.28 -15.10 -44.46
CA ILE A 562 29.06 -15.77 -45.52
C ILE A 562 30.38 -15.01 -45.76
N GLN A 563 30.32 -13.69 -45.83
CA GLN A 563 31.51 -12.87 -46.06
C GLN A 563 32.56 -12.98 -44.92
N THR A 564 32.17 -13.38 -43.72
CA THR A 564 33.06 -13.55 -42.56
C THR A 564 33.80 -14.90 -42.53
N VAL A 565 33.34 -15.85 -43.34
CA VAL A 565 33.83 -17.25 -43.33
C VAL A 565 34.42 -17.70 -44.70
N LYS A 566 34.82 -16.76 -45.53
CA LYS A 566 35.31 -17.00 -46.90
C LYS A 566 36.46 -18.05 -47.04
N LEU A 567 37.25 -18.18 -46.02
CA LEU A 567 38.44 -19.05 -45.99
C LEU A 567 38.16 -20.45 -45.45
N GLN A 568 36.89 -20.88 -45.44
CA GLN A 568 36.47 -22.17 -44.92
C GLN A 568 35.86 -23.01 -46.04
N SER A 569 35.88 -24.36 -45.90
CA SER A 569 35.14 -25.23 -46.79
C SER A 569 33.64 -24.99 -46.70
N SER A 570 32.88 -25.30 -47.73
CA SER A 570 31.43 -25.13 -47.81
C SER A 570 30.70 -25.79 -46.62
N ASN A 571 31.14 -26.96 -46.21
CA ASN A 571 30.62 -27.66 -45.03
C ASN A 571 30.92 -26.90 -43.72
N MET A 572 32.12 -26.39 -43.58
CA MET A 572 32.54 -25.64 -42.38
C MET A 572 31.87 -24.28 -42.33
N LYS A 573 31.73 -23.59 -43.48
CA LYS A 573 30.96 -22.33 -43.59
C LYS A 573 29.52 -22.54 -43.09
N ARG A 574 28.85 -23.59 -43.57
CA ARG A 574 27.48 -23.93 -43.19
C ARG A 574 27.37 -24.15 -41.67
N LYS A 575 28.24 -25.03 -41.12
CA LYS A 575 28.24 -25.29 -39.65
C LYS A 575 28.49 -24.03 -38.83
N ASN A 576 29.43 -23.21 -39.25
CA ASN A 576 29.75 -21.99 -38.51
C ASN A 576 28.66 -20.93 -38.62
N ILE A 577 27.97 -20.83 -39.75
CA ILE A 577 26.81 -19.91 -39.89
C ILE A 577 25.66 -20.39 -39.02
N ILE A 578 25.33 -21.68 -39.03
CA ILE A 578 24.32 -22.26 -38.12
C ILE A 578 24.66 -21.95 -36.66
N HIS A 579 25.91 -22.22 -36.27
CA HIS A 579 26.34 -21.92 -34.89
C HIS A 579 26.23 -20.45 -34.54
N LYS A 580 26.62 -19.54 -35.44
CA LYS A 580 26.50 -18.08 -35.23
C LYS A 580 25.05 -17.61 -35.16
N LEU A 581 24.13 -18.20 -35.95
CA LEU A 581 22.70 -17.92 -35.87
C LEU A 581 22.15 -18.33 -34.50
N ILE A 582 22.52 -19.53 -34.01
CA ILE A 582 22.12 -19.97 -32.65
C ILE A 582 22.69 -19.06 -31.57
N GLN A 583 23.97 -18.65 -31.70
CA GLN A 583 24.57 -17.67 -30.78
C GLN A 583 23.85 -16.31 -30.80
N LYS A 584 23.29 -15.91 -31.93
CA LYS A 584 22.47 -14.72 -32.11
C LYS A 584 21.02 -14.90 -31.61
N GLY A 585 20.70 -16.11 -31.09
CA GLY A 585 19.46 -16.41 -30.42
C GLY A 585 18.33 -16.90 -31.33
N TYR A 586 18.61 -17.27 -32.58
CA TYR A 586 17.64 -17.99 -33.40
C TYR A 586 17.52 -19.45 -32.94
N SER A 587 16.34 -20.06 -33.11
CA SER A 587 16.13 -21.44 -32.73
C SER A 587 17.02 -22.38 -33.57
N SER A 588 17.30 -23.56 -33.04
CA SER A 588 18.08 -24.61 -33.78
C SER A 588 17.44 -24.93 -35.12
N ASP A 589 16.09 -25.04 -35.14
CA ASP A 589 15.34 -25.41 -36.35
C ASP A 589 15.45 -24.35 -37.45
N ILE A 590 15.25 -23.06 -37.10
CA ILE A 590 15.42 -21.93 -38.03
C ILE A 590 16.88 -21.84 -38.51
N ALA A 591 17.85 -21.99 -37.58
CA ALA A 591 19.24 -21.94 -37.97
C ALA A 591 19.64 -23.06 -38.92
N GLN A 592 19.08 -24.25 -38.72
CA GLN A 592 19.33 -25.40 -39.54
C GLN A 592 18.66 -25.25 -40.91
N GLU A 593 17.38 -24.88 -40.94
CA GLU A 593 16.63 -24.59 -42.18
C GLU A 593 17.35 -23.55 -43.04
N VAL A 594 17.79 -22.45 -42.46
CA VAL A 594 18.54 -21.40 -43.15
C VAL A 594 19.90 -21.94 -43.61
N GLY A 595 20.60 -22.67 -42.75
CA GLY A 595 21.89 -23.26 -43.09
C GLY A 595 21.81 -24.23 -44.27
N GLU A 596 20.77 -25.05 -44.34
CA GLU A 596 20.54 -26.01 -45.43
C GLU A 596 20.15 -25.30 -46.74
N ALA A 597 19.35 -24.25 -46.67
CA ALA A 597 18.90 -23.44 -47.80
C ALA A 597 19.97 -22.47 -48.33
N LEU A 598 21.13 -22.33 -47.66
CA LEU A 598 22.21 -21.46 -48.14
C LEU A 598 22.83 -21.97 -49.43
N GLU A 599 22.68 -21.20 -50.49
CA GLU A 599 23.48 -21.38 -51.70
C GLU A 599 24.90 -20.86 -51.41
N LEU A 600 25.84 -21.79 -51.22
CA LEU A 600 27.24 -21.49 -51.05
C LEU A 600 27.89 -21.78 -52.41
N ASP A 601 28.76 -20.85 -52.87
CA ASP A 601 29.60 -21.15 -54.04
C ASP A 601 30.42 -22.41 -53.73
N ASP A 602 30.15 -23.50 -54.41
CA ASP A 602 30.80 -24.80 -54.18
C ASP A 602 32.24 -24.86 -54.68
N ASN A 603 32.91 -23.73 -54.73
CA ASN A 603 34.31 -23.64 -55.15
C ASN A 603 35.23 -23.80 -53.91
N ASP A 604 35.17 -25.02 -53.29
CA ASP A 604 36.03 -25.37 -52.16
C ASP A 604 37.51 -25.37 -52.58
N GLU A 605 37.80 -25.57 -53.85
CA GLU A 605 39.17 -25.51 -54.39
C GLU A 605 39.77 -24.10 -54.34
N GLU A 606 39.01 -23.06 -54.72
CA GLU A 606 39.42 -21.68 -54.62
C GLU A 606 39.55 -21.24 -53.16
N ALA A 607 38.58 -21.63 -52.28
CA ALA A 607 38.64 -21.37 -50.86
C ALA A 607 39.87 -22.03 -50.19
N LEU A 608 40.20 -23.28 -50.57
CA LEU A 608 41.40 -23.95 -50.12
C LEU A 608 42.68 -23.21 -50.60
N GLN A 609 42.69 -22.76 -51.86
CA GLN A 609 43.86 -22.00 -52.39
C GLN A 609 44.11 -20.70 -51.61
N LEU A 610 43.07 -19.95 -51.31
CA LEU A 610 43.14 -18.71 -50.51
C LEU A 610 43.59 -18.99 -49.07
N THR A 611 43.04 -20.04 -48.45
CA THR A 611 43.35 -20.46 -47.09
C THR A 611 44.77 -20.97 -46.99
N PHE A 612 45.22 -21.74 -47.98
CA PHE A 612 46.59 -22.24 -48.10
C PHE A 612 47.60 -21.10 -48.26
N LYS A 613 47.36 -20.17 -49.20
CA LYS A 613 48.21 -18.95 -49.36
C LYS A 613 48.29 -18.16 -48.07
N LYS A 614 47.21 -18.02 -47.34
CA LYS A 614 47.24 -17.32 -46.04
C LYS A 614 48.05 -18.09 -45.00
N ALA A 615 47.88 -19.42 -44.93
CA ALA A 615 48.63 -20.26 -44.00
C ALA A 615 50.15 -20.24 -44.30
N VAL A 616 50.54 -20.31 -45.57
CA VAL A 616 51.92 -20.20 -46.02
C VAL A 616 52.55 -18.90 -45.55
N ARG A 617 51.89 -17.74 -45.74
CA ARG A 617 52.33 -16.45 -45.23
C ARG A 617 52.41 -16.40 -43.69
N LEU A 618 51.46 -16.98 -42.99
CA LEU A 618 51.38 -16.97 -41.55
C LEU A 618 52.49 -17.77 -40.87
N TYR A 619 52.93 -18.86 -41.52
CA TYR A 619 53.92 -19.79 -40.99
C TYR A 619 55.28 -19.74 -41.74
N SER A 620 55.50 -18.69 -42.55
CA SER A 620 56.71 -18.54 -43.39
C SER A 620 58.05 -18.56 -42.62
N SER A 621 58.05 -18.14 -41.37
CA SER A 621 59.23 -18.11 -40.51
C SER A 621 59.61 -19.45 -39.85
N LEU A 622 58.79 -20.48 -40.02
CA LEU A 622 59.04 -21.78 -39.40
C LEU A 622 59.90 -22.68 -40.29
N PRO A 623 60.67 -23.61 -39.70
CA PRO A 623 61.37 -24.66 -40.45
C PRO A 623 60.37 -25.47 -41.26
N GLU A 624 60.80 -25.97 -42.43
CA GLU A 624 59.93 -26.56 -43.45
C GLU A 624 58.97 -27.65 -42.92
N GLU A 625 59.48 -28.62 -42.21
CA GLU A 625 58.68 -29.74 -41.70
C GLU A 625 57.60 -29.25 -40.71
N LYS A 626 57.92 -28.32 -39.82
CA LYS A 626 57.00 -27.68 -38.91
C LYS A 626 55.99 -26.77 -39.63
N ARG A 627 56.45 -26.09 -40.69
CA ARG A 627 55.64 -25.23 -41.55
C ARG A 627 54.61 -26.06 -42.29
N ARG A 628 54.95 -27.14 -42.90
CA ARG A 628 54.01 -28.10 -43.55
C ARG A 628 52.97 -28.62 -42.57
N GLN A 629 53.36 -29.05 -41.39
CA GLN A 629 52.43 -29.50 -40.36
C GLN A 629 51.45 -28.38 -39.91
N LYS A 630 51.94 -27.16 -39.72
CA LYS A 630 51.10 -26.02 -39.30
C LYS A 630 50.13 -25.59 -40.39
N ILE A 631 50.56 -25.56 -41.64
CA ILE A 631 49.68 -25.30 -42.80
C ILE A 631 48.60 -26.35 -42.89
N ARG A 632 48.96 -27.62 -42.79
CA ARG A 632 48.02 -28.74 -42.81
C ARG A 632 46.97 -28.62 -41.68
N GLN A 633 47.40 -28.36 -40.44
CA GLN A 633 46.54 -28.15 -39.31
C GLN A 633 45.62 -26.92 -39.49
N TYR A 634 46.11 -25.86 -40.08
CA TYR A 634 45.33 -24.65 -40.33
C TYR A 634 44.22 -24.91 -41.36
N CYS A 635 44.52 -25.62 -42.47
CA CYS A 635 43.54 -25.96 -43.48
C CYS A 635 42.51 -26.96 -42.95
N LEU A 636 42.92 -27.99 -42.18
CA LEU A 636 42.02 -28.91 -41.50
C LEU A 636 41.03 -28.22 -40.57
N ARG A 637 41.51 -27.25 -39.79
CA ARG A 637 40.65 -26.43 -38.89
C ARG A 637 39.65 -25.57 -39.65
N ASN A 638 39.89 -25.28 -40.93
CA ASN A 638 38.99 -24.56 -41.81
C ASN A 638 38.08 -25.50 -42.61
N GLY A 639 38.14 -26.83 -42.34
CA GLY A 639 37.20 -27.83 -42.79
C GLY A 639 37.54 -28.49 -44.14
N PHE A 640 38.75 -28.32 -44.67
CA PHE A 640 39.21 -29.01 -45.89
C PHE A 640 39.68 -30.41 -45.55
N SER A 641 39.54 -31.33 -46.50
CA SER A 641 39.96 -32.72 -46.32
C SER A 641 41.48 -32.88 -46.30
N GLY A 642 41.98 -33.90 -45.58
CA GLY A 642 43.43 -34.18 -45.53
C GLY A 642 44.04 -34.46 -46.90
N GLN A 643 43.30 -35.18 -47.78
CA GLN A 643 43.72 -35.53 -49.11
C GLN A 643 43.89 -34.29 -50.01
N GLU A 644 42.91 -33.38 -50.04
CA GLU A 644 43.00 -32.11 -50.82
C GLU A 644 44.15 -31.22 -50.35
N ILE A 645 44.43 -31.21 -49.06
CA ILE A 645 45.49 -30.41 -48.48
C ILE A 645 46.86 -31.03 -48.83
N ASP A 646 46.98 -32.34 -48.74
CA ASP A 646 48.23 -33.06 -49.02
C ASP A 646 48.60 -32.96 -50.52
N GLU A 647 47.60 -33.11 -51.43
CA GLU A 647 47.77 -32.84 -52.86
C GLU A 647 48.26 -31.40 -53.13
N LYS A 648 47.70 -30.41 -52.41
CA LYS A 648 48.10 -29.01 -52.57
C LYS A 648 49.49 -28.69 -51.99
N LEU A 649 49.88 -29.41 -50.92
CA LEU A 649 51.24 -29.36 -50.37
C LEU A 649 52.28 -29.98 -51.30
N GLU A 650 51.92 -31.00 -52.07
CA GLU A 650 52.81 -31.63 -53.04
C GLU A 650 52.95 -30.82 -54.35
N MET A 651 51.86 -30.13 -54.76
CA MET A 651 51.84 -29.30 -55.97
C MET A 651 52.45 -27.91 -55.80
N SER A 652 52.77 -27.50 -54.59
CA SER A 652 53.24 -26.15 -54.26
C SER A 652 54.75 -26.06 -54.54
N GLU A 653 55.13 -25.22 -55.51
CA GLU A 653 56.54 -24.95 -55.86
C GLU A 653 57.32 -24.38 -54.66
N GLU A 654 56.67 -23.81 -53.61
CA GLU A 654 57.30 -23.30 -52.40
C GLU A 654 57.89 -24.38 -51.46
N PHE A 655 57.64 -25.66 -51.78
CA PHE A 655 58.11 -26.83 -51.04
C PHE A 655 58.87 -27.84 -51.90
N ASN A 656 59.16 -27.50 -53.16
CA ASN A 656 59.88 -28.38 -54.12
C ASN A 656 61.35 -28.04 -54.33
N ASP A 657 61.90 -27.20 -53.44
CA ASP A 657 63.37 -26.90 -53.43
C ASP A 657 64.06 -27.44 -52.18
#